data_b381ee197d67081ad461a12d1764d6d5
#
_entry.id   b381ee197d67081ad461a12d1764d6d5
#
_cell.length_a   1.000
_cell.length_b   1.000
_cell.length_c   1.000
_cell.angle_alpha   90.00
_cell.angle_beta   90.00
_cell.angle_gamma   90.00
#
_symmetry.space_group_name_H-M   'P 1'
#
loop_
_entity.id
_entity.type
_entity.pdbx_description
1 polymer ?
#
loop_
_entity_poly.entity_id
_entity_poly.type
_entity_poly.pdbx_seq_one_letter_code
_entity_poly.pdbx_strand_id
1 'polypeptide(L)'
;MLAGMPSEPIQNEQLQLATSFVMQTRCNLFLTGKAGTGKTTFLKGLHQQTDKNMVITAPTGVAAINACGVTLHSFFQLPLGPYVPGSELQADRNQSKYRLNKEKKTILKNLDLLVIDEISMVRADILDAVDSVLRYYRGNDLPFGGVQLLMIGDLHQLPPIAKKEEWDLLRNYYRSVYFFSSGALARSSFISIELNYIYRQTDQKFITILNQLRENRLDAQSLSELNKRYIKGYVPVSDQGYISLTTHNTSAESMNHSRLQGIEGKEYFLAAEIKGEFQKNSYPAPEELRLKEGAQVMFLRNDTSAEKSYFNGKIGKITKITAEEIKVICPGSSQTITVEPVVWENIRYSLNKKTMKLEEDVIGRFKQFPLKLAWSITIHKSQGLTFEKAIIDAEAAFVHGQTYVALSRCKTLDGVILSSPISPRGIPTDRAISDFDQYLKENPPSSEYLEQAKTSFQQNLLLDCFDFKQIKNHLSRLVRQLLDHQKTVRCSGLEQMQQIMERANLDFFDIGDKFKRQLQHLFQKGNLPESDLQILERLNKASIWFREKFKEIFTDSLENLLIETDNSILAIKLEDGLQQLKKEVSVKLAGIKSLENGFSPSEYQHKIRLALVRNTSKRKDFSLDSDVDHPQLVTELKKWRLKKADTENAPTSRILQHKALFEVARVLPNSIADLRKIAGVGEKTVQKRGLELIRLVDRYRKKQGLEKDKMPQTQLKIPGFEKKTVPETKRTSFEMFKSGLTIAEIAKKRGFTESTIEGHLCFFIEQGRLDVNRLLPLEKQALIREKLKVIGNGNDSLSVIKKQLGDDFSYGEIRMVLALQNYQTQ
;
A
#
# COMPACT_ATOMS: atom_id res chain seq x y z
N MET A 1 4.03 -35.11 -40.12
CA MET A 1 2.87 -35.63 -39.41
C MET A 1 2.70 -34.78 -38.16
N LEU A 2 1.77 -33.86 -38.18
CA LEU A 2 1.37 -33.02 -37.05
C LEU A 2 0.45 -33.87 -36.15
N ALA A 3 1.00 -34.42 -35.07
CA ALA A 3 0.22 -35.16 -34.08
C ALA A 3 -0.51 -34.14 -33.18
N GLY A 4 -1.83 -34.24 -33.17
CA GLY A 4 -2.87 -33.50 -32.52
C GLY A 4 -2.53 -32.80 -31.19
N MET A 5 -2.68 -31.52 -31.19
CA MET A 5 -3.06 -30.80 -29.99
C MET A 5 -4.48 -31.22 -29.58
N PRO A 6 -4.77 -31.53 -28.32
CA PRO A 6 -6.14 -31.70 -27.89
C PRO A 6 -6.87 -30.36 -28.03
N SER A 7 -7.92 -30.37 -28.80
CA SER A 7 -8.69 -29.19 -29.24
C SER A 7 -9.79 -28.75 -28.25
N GLU A 8 -9.73 -29.13 -26.99
CA GLU A 8 -10.59 -28.60 -25.93
C GLU A 8 -9.72 -28.26 -24.70
N PRO A 9 -9.91 -27.08 -24.09
CA PRO A 9 -9.27 -26.81 -22.81
C PRO A 9 -9.81 -27.83 -21.81
N ILE A 10 -8.92 -28.68 -21.28
CA ILE A 10 -9.26 -29.63 -20.22
C ILE A 10 -9.94 -28.83 -19.10
N GLN A 11 -11.24 -29.00 -18.93
CA GLN A 11 -11.99 -28.39 -17.84
C GLN A 11 -11.46 -28.95 -16.52
N ASN A 12 -10.56 -28.20 -15.86
CA ASN A 12 -10.05 -28.60 -14.57
C ASN A 12 -11.06 -28.18 -13.51
N GLU A 13 -11.86 -29.15 -13.04
CA GLU A 13 -12.90 -28.93 -12.01
C GLU A 13 -12.37 -28.22 -10.77
N GLN A 14 -11.13 -28.51 -10.34
CA GLN A 14 -10.51 -27.89 -9.19
C GLN A 14 -10.23 -26.39 -9.42
N LEU A 15 -9.84 -26.02 -10.63
CA LEU A 15 -9.65 -24.60 -10.98
C LEU A 15 -10.99 -23.86 -11.05
N GLN A 16 -12.05 -24.49 -11.54
CA GLN A 16 -13.39 -23.92 -11.56
C GLN A 16 -13.92 -23.73 -10.13
N LEU A 17 -13.75 -24.74 -9.28
CA LEU A 17 -14.11 -24.68 -7.87
C LEU A 17 -13.36 -23.57 -7.15
N ALA A 18 -12.05 -23.45 -7.35
CA ALA A 18 -11.22 -22.36 -6.80
C ALA A 18 -11.71 -20.99 -7.26
N THR A 19 -12.01 -20.83 -8.56
CA THR A 19 -12.57 -19.60 -9.11
C THR A 19 -13.90 -19.24 -8.43
N SER A 20 -14.80 -20.21 -8.27
CA SER A 20 -16.10 -20.01 -7.64
C SER A 20 -15.96 -19.56 -6.18
N PHE A 21 -15.07 -20.17 -5.40
CA PHE A 21 -14.82 -19.75 -4.02
C PHE A 21 -14.25 -18.32 -3.96
N VAL A 22 -13.31 -17.99 -4.82
CA VAL A 22 -12.72 -16.64 -4.83
C VAL A 22 -13.75 -15.61 -5.26
N MET A 23 -14.54 -15.87 -6.30
CA MET A 23 -15.44 -14.87 -6.89
C MET A 23 -16.74 -14.70 -6.11
N GLN A 24 -17.31 -15.80 -5.61
CA GLN A 24 -18.68 -15.84 -5.09
C GLN A 24 -18.77 -15.97 -3.58
N THR A 25 -17.63 -16.00 -2.88
CA THR A 25 -17.59 -16.09 -1.41
C THR A 25 -16.59 -15.13 -0.79
N ARG A 26 -16.51 -15.10 0.56
CA ARG A 26 -15.43 -14.46 1.34
C ARG A 26 -14.53 -15.48 2.04
N CYS A 27 -14.67 -16.77 1.71
CA CYS A 27 -13.81 -17.79 2.31
C CYS A 27 -12.36 -17.58 1.92
N ASN A 28 -11.45 -17.69 2.87
CA ASN A 28 -10.03 -17.74 2.58
C ASN A 28 -9.75 -19.06 1.87
N LEU A 29 -8.89 -19.01 0.86
CA LEU A 29 -8.54 -20.17 0.06
C LEU A 29 -7.03 -20.42 0.11
N PHE A 30 -6.63 -21.66 0.42
CA PHE A 30 -5.30 -22.16 0.16
C PHE A 30 -5.32 -23.02 -1.11
N LEU A 31 -4.78 -22.48 -2.20
CA LEU A 31 -4.63 -23.18 -3.46
C LEU A 31 -3.25 -23.84 -3.50
N THR A 32 -3.21 -25.11 -3.29
CA THR A 32 -1.98 -25.90 -3.32
C THR A 32 -1.92 -26.80 -4.55
N GLY A 33 -0.83 -27.52 -4.69
CA GLY A 33 -0.62 -28.48 -5.78
C GLY A 33 0.85 -28.62 -6.14
N LYS A 34 1.15 -29.71 -6.81
CA LYS A 34 2.49 -30.11 -7.21
C LYS A 34 3.16 -29.05 -8.11
N ALA A 35 4.48 -29.17 -8.27
CA ALA A 35 5.19 -28.32 -9.23
C ALA A 35 4.63 -28.54 -10.65
N GLY A 36 4.31 -27.46 -11.36
CA GLY A 36 3.81 -27.56 -12.75
C GLY A 36 2.30 -27.78 -12.89
N THR A 37 1.49 -27.60 -11.83
CA THR A 37 0.02 -27.75 -11.89
C THR A 37 -0.74 -26.50 -12.34
N GLY A 38 -0.05 -25.44 -12.79
CA GLY A 38 -0.71 -24.28 -13.38
C GLY A 38 -1.14 -23.19 -12.40
N LYS A 39 -0.69 -23.19 -11.14
CA LYS A 39 -1.03 -22.19 -10.11
C LYS A 39 -0.85 -20.74 -10.59
N THR A 40 0.29 -20.43 -11.19
CA THR A 40 0.58 -19.08 -11.70
C THR A 40 -0.28 -18.70 -12.92
N THR A 41 -0.65 -19.69 -13.76
CA THR A 41 -1.57 -19.49 -14.88
C THR A 41 -2.98 -19.18 -14.38
N PHE A 42 -3.44 -19.90 -13.36
CA PHE A 42 -4.70 -19.62 -12.68
C PHE A 42 -4.74 -18.18 -12.14
N LEU A 43 -3.67 -17.74 -11.45
CA LEU A 43 -3.60 -16.38 -10.92
C LEU A 43 -3.72 -15.31 -12.00
N LYS A 44 -3.05 -15.49 -13.15
CA LYS A 44 -3.16 -14.57 -14.29
C LYS A 44 -4.58 -14.54 -14.88
N GLY A 45 -5.23 -15.68 -15.00
CA GLY A 45 -6.63 -15.77 -15.45
C GLY A 45 -7.61 -15.10 -14.48
N LEU A 46 -7.42 -15.31 -13.18
CA LEU A 46 -8.23 -14.70 -12.13
C LEU A 46 -8.13 -13.16 -12.14
N HIS A 47 -6.94 -12.63 -12.37
CA HIS A 47 -6.70 -11.18 -12.44
C HIS A 47 -7.54 -10.50 -13.54
N GLN A 48 -7.75 -11.19 -14.66
CA GLN A 48 -8.54 -10.66 -15.78
C GLN A 48 -10.06 -10.77 -15.55
N GLN A 49 -10.50 -11.71 -14.72
CA GLN A 49 -11.91 -12.03 -14.54
C GLN A 49 -12.56 -11.41 -13.30
N THR A 50 -11.76 -11.04 -12.29
CA THR A 50 -12.31 -10.58 -11.02
C THR A 50 -12.68 -9.11 -11.02
N ASP A 51 -13.87 -8.80 -10.49
CA ASP A 51 -14.29 -7.45 -10.15
C ASP A 51 -13.85 -6.98 -8.76
N LYS A 52 -13.26 -7.87 -7.96
CA LYS A 52 -12.76 -7.54 -6.61
C LYS A 52 -11.54 -6.63 -6.72
N ASN A 53 -11.41 -5.69 -5.79
CA ASN A 53 -10.18 -4.93 -5.60
C ASN A 53 -9.11 -5.91 -5.08
N MET A 54 -8.28 -6.39 -5.98
CA MET A 54 -7.30 -7.44 -5.73
C MET A 54 -5.88 -6.86 -5.71
N VAL A 55 -5.08 -7.32 -4.76
CA VAL A 55 -3.64 -7.06 -4.71
C VAL A 55 -2.91 -8.38 -4.69
N ILE A 56 -1.93 -8.53 -5.58
CA ILE A 56 -1.06 -9.70 -5.66
C ILE A 56 0.25 -9.39 -4.93
N THR A 57 0.61 -10.28 -4.01
CA THR A 57 1.84 -10.16 -3.24
C THR A 57 2.62 -11.47 -3.24
N ALA A 58 3.93 -11.38 -2.98
CA ALA A 58 4.80 -12.55 -2.79
C ALA A 58 5.90 -12.27 -1.75
N PRO A 59 6.53 -13.30 -1.17
CA PRO A 59 7.58 -13.12 -0.17
C PRO A 59 8.88 -12.53 -0.74
N THR A 60 9.20 -12.81 -1.99
CA THR A 60 10.45 -12.38 -2.65
C THR A 60 10.19 -11.49 -3.84
N GLY A 61 11.18 -10.64 -4.21
CA GLY A 61 11.07 -9.76 -5.37
C GLY A 61 10.89 -10.53 -6.69
N VAL A 62 11.61 -11.63 -6.86
CA VAL A 62 11.50 -12.46 -8.06
C VAL A 62 10.12 -13.11 -8.18
N ALA A 63 9.59 -13.66 -7.10
CA ALA A 63 8.25 -14.24 -7.09
C ALA A 63 7.18 -13.16 -7.36
N ALA A 64 7.34 -11.96 -6.78
CA ALA A 64 6.42 -10.85 -7.00
C ALA A 64 6.37 -10.43 -8.48
N ILE A 65 7.53 -10.29 -9.13
CA ILE A 65 7.60 -9.95 -10.57
C ILE A 65 6.96 -11.06 -11.43
N ASN A 66 7.23 -12.33 -11.14
CA ASN A 66 6.66 -13.46 -11.87
C ASN A 66 5.13 -13.54 -11.73
N ALA A 67 4.60 -13.13 -10.57
CA ALA A 67 3.19 -13.05 -10.28
C ALA A 67 2.52 -11.74 -10.77
N CYS A 68 3.29 -10.81 -11.36
CA CYS A 68 2.85 -9.45 -11.69
C CYS A 68 2.30 -8.71 -10.46
N GLY A 69 3.03 -8.78 -9.34
CA GLY A 69 2.63 -8.21 -8.07
C GLY A 69 3.78 -7.48 -7.37
N VAL A 70 3.64 -7.28 -6.07
CA VAL A 70 4.60 -6.58 -5.20
C VAL A 70 4.99 -7.47 -4.02
N THR A 71 6.11 -7.15 -3.33
CA THR A 71 6.46 -7.93 -2.14
C THR A 71 5.57 -7.56 -0.95
N LEU A 72 5.25 -8.56 -0.10
CA LEU A 72 4.49 -8.35 1.16
C LEU A 72 5.09 -7.23 2.01
N HIS A 73 6.40 -7.23 2.24
CA HIS A 73 7.08 -6.21 3.03
C HIS A 73 6.92 -4.81 2.43
N SER A 74 7.05 -4.67 1.11
CA SER A 74 6.89 -3.37 0.43
C SER A 74 5.44 -2.88 0.48
N PHE A 75 4.48 -3.76 0.25
CA PHE A 75 3.07 -3.37 0.21
C PHE A 75 2.56 -2.93 1.58
N PHE A 76 2.80 -3.74 2.61
CA PHE A 76 2.34 -3.49 3.97
C PHE A 76 3.30 -2.61 4.79
N GLN A 77 4.49 -2.27 4.24
CA GLN A 77 5.58 -1.59 4.94
C GLN A 77 5.94 -2.29 6.26
N LEU A 78 6.11 -3.61 6.18
CA LEU A 78 6.50 -4.41 7.32
C LEU A 78 7.97 -4.14 7.68
N PRO A 79 8.32 -4.10 8.98
CA PRO A 79 9.71 -4.01 9.40
C PRO A 79 10.50 -5.26 8.97
N LEU A 80 11.80 -5.10 8.74
CA LEU A 80 12.69 -6.23 8.56
C LEU A 80 12.97 -6.84 9.94
N GLY A 81 12.64 -8.11 10.12
CA GLY A 81 12.83 -8.83 11.38
C GLY A 81 11.56 -9.55 11.85
N PRO A 82 11.61 -10.25 12.97
CA PRO A 82 10.50 -11.01 13.51
C PRO A 82 9.40 -10.09 14.05
N TYR A 83 8.15 -10.45 13.79
CA TYR A 83 6.99 -9.82 14.39
C TYR A 83 6.55 -10.61 15.64
N VAL A 84 6.54 -9.95 16.79
CA VAL A 84 6.06 -10.54 18.04
C VAL A 84 4.63 -10.08 18.30
N PRO A 85 3.66 -11.00 18.49
CA PRO A 85 2.29 -10.64 18.86
C PRO A 85 2.24 -9.83 20.15
N GLY A 86 1.46 -8.73 20.16
CA GLY A 86 1.39 -7.83 21.32
C GLY A 86 2.53 -6.82 21.43
N SER A 87 3.62 -6.97 20.68
CA SER A 87 4.57 -5.89 20.50
C SER A 87 3.88 -4.77 19.72
N GLU A 88 3.84 -3.59 20.32
CA GLU A 88 3.10 -2.46 19.74
C GLU A 88 3.71 -2.02 18.41
N LEU A 89 3.29 -2.61 17.32
CA LEU A 89 3.30 -1.90 16.03
C LEU A 89 2.62 -0.52 16.16
N GLN A 90 1.85 -0.31 17.24
CA GLN A 90 1.20 0.94 17.60
C GLN A 90 2.18 1.99 18.15
N ALA A 91 3.16 1.64 18.97
CA ALA A 91 4.14 2.58 19.51
C ALA A 91 5.10 3.09 18.43
N ASP A 92 5.56 2.20 17.55
CA ASP A 92 6.44 2.59 16.43
C ASP A 92 5.71 3.30 15.28
N ARG A 93 4.38 3.16 15.16
CA ARG A 93 3.57 3.85 14.14
C ARG A 93 3.41 5.34 14.38
N ASN A 94 3.63 5.82 15.58
CA ASN A 94 3.77 7.25 15.87
C ASN A 94 5.13 7.80 15.43
N GLN A 95 6.13 6.96 15.21
CA GLN A 95 7.37 7.35 14.57
C GLN A 95 7.15 7.44 13.04
N SER A 96 7.61 8.54 12.45
CA SER A 96 7.36 8.91 11.04
C SER A 96 7.79 7.87 10.00
N LYS A 97 8.64 6.88 10.36
CA LYS A 97 9.20 5.86 9.46
C LYS A 97 8.19 4.79 9.00
N TYR A 98 7.14 4.48 9.77
CA TYR A 98 6.17 3.41 9.47
C TYR A 98 4.77 3.91 9.16
N ARG A 99 4.60 5.20 8.97
CA ARG A 99 3.30 5.80 8.70
C ARG A 99 2.94 5.66 7.22
N LEU A 100 2.01 4.76 6.91
CA LEU A 100 1.48 4.64 5.55
C LEU A 100 0.97 5.99 5.03
N ASN A 101 1.27 6.31 3.79
CA ASN A 101 0.75 7.51 3.14
C ASN A 101 -0.79 7.42 2.98
N LYS A 102 -1.42 8.54 2.65
CA LYS A 102 -2.88 8.63 2.55
C LYS A 102 -3.44 7.67 1.48
N GLU A 103 -2.73 7.49 0.40
CA GLU A 103 -3.10 6.64 -0.71
C GLU A 103 -3.10 5.15 -0.32
N LYS A 104 -2.02 4.63 0.26
CA LYS A 104 -1.94 3.25 0.77
C LYS A 104 -3.02 2.94 1.80
N LYS A 105 -3.32 3.90 2.71
CA LYS A 105 -4.43 3.74 3.66
C LYS A 105 -5.77 3.56 2.95
N THR A 106 -5.97 4.29 1.86
CA THR A 106 -7.20 4.20 1.08
C THR A 106 -7.26 2.86 0.32
N ILE A 107 -6.14 2.38 -0.23
CA ILE A 107 -6.04 1.07 -0.85
C ILE A 107 -6.43 -0.04 0.15
N LEU A 108 -5.81 -0.06 1.34
CA LEU A 108 -6.09 -1.07 2.37
C LEU A 108 -7.56 -1.07 2.82
N LYS A 109 -8.20 0.10 2.87
CA LYS A 109 -9.63 0.21 3.21
C LYS A 109 -10.56 -0.38 2.15
N ASN A 110 -10.15 -0.35 0.88
CA ASN A 110 -10.94 -0.81 -0.26
C ASN A 110 -10.49 -2.17 -0.80
N LEU A 111 -9.53 -2.82 -0.16
CA LEU A 111 -9.04 -4.13 -0.56
C LEU A 111 -10.09 -5.21 -0.27
N ASP A 112 -10.48 -5.98 -1.29
CA ASP A 112 -11.43 -7.10 -1.19
C ASP A 112 -10.72 -8.44 -1.14
N LEU A 113 -9.64 -8.59 -1.91
CA LEU A 113 -8.89 -9.83 -2.09
C LEU A 113 -7.39 -9.59 -2.00
N LEU A 114 -6.73 -10.25 -1.05
CA LEU A 114 -5.28 -10.30 -0.96
C LEU A 114 -4.79 -11.66 -1.46
N VAL A 115 -4.02 -11.65 -2.53
CA VAL A 115 -3.32 -12.84 -3.03
C VAL A 115 -1.91 -12.87 -2.47
N ILE A 116 -1.50 -14.01 -1.96
CA ILE A 116 -0.14 -14.27 -1.50
C ILE A 116 0.38 -15.48 -2.28
N ASP A 117 1.16 -15.22 -3.32
CA ASP A 117 1.83 -16.28 -4.08
C ASP A 117 3.08 -16.76 -3.35
N GLU A 118 3.47 -18.01 -3.56
CA GLU A 118 4.56 -18.69 -2.84
C GLU A 118 4.41 -18.61 -1.31
N ILE A 119 3.20 -18.85 -0.81
CA ILE A 119 2.86 -18.76 0.63
C ILE A 119 3.72 -19.71 1.49
N SER A 120 4.23 -20.80 0.94
CA SER A 120 5.12 -21.74 1.63
C SER A 120 6.37 -21.08 2.21
N MET A 121 6.82 -19.96 1.62
CA MET A 121 7.98 -19.19 2.07
C MET A 121 7.60 -18.05 3.05
N VAL A 122 6.33 -17.89 3.40
CA VAL A 122 5.87 -16.86 4.33
C VAL A 122 5.83 -17.41 5.74
N ARG A 123 6.51 -16.72 6.68
CA ARG A 123 6.50 -17.09 8.10
C ARG A 123 5.15 -16.75 8.76
N ALA A 124 4.80 -17.49 9.80
CA ALA A 124 3.59 -17.27 10.59
C ALA A 124 3.48 -15.85 11.15
N ASP A 125 4.58 -15.32 11.69
CA ASP A 125 4.66 -13.97 12.25
C ASP A 125 4.45 -12.87 11.19
N ILE A 126 4.95 -13.08 9.97
CA ILE A 126 4.73 -12.12 8.88
C ILE A 126 3.25 -12.08 8.48
N LEU A 127 2.57 -13.22 8.48
CA LEU A 127 1.14 -13.27 8.20
C LEU A 127 0.31 -12.58 9.30
N ASP A 128 0.71 -12.74 10.58
CA ASP A 128 0.09 -12.03 11.70
C ASP A 128 0.39 -10.52 11.66
N ALA A 129 1.56 -10.11 11.17
CA ALA A 129 1.86 -8.70 10.93
C ALA A 129 0.94 -8.09 9.86
N VAL A 130 0.66 -8.83 8.78
CA VAL A 130 -0.32 -8.45 7.75
C VAL A 130 -1.72 -8.28 8.35
N ASP A 131 -2.17 -9.24 9.17
CA ASP A 131 -3.44 -9.14 9.90
C ASP A 131 -3.52 -7.87 10.74
N SER A 132 -2.49 -7.62 11.55
CA SER A 132 -2.43 -6.43 12.40
C SER A 132 -2.53 -5.12 11.60
N VAL A 133 -1.85 -5.03 10.44
CA VAL A 133 -1.93 -3.86 9.57
C VAL A 133 -3.34 -3.69 9.00
N LEU A 134 -3.93 -4.78 8.47
CA LEU A 134 -5.27 -4.74 7.88
C LEU A 134 -6.34 -4.37 8.91
N ARG A 135 -6.36 -5.01 10.08
CA ARG A 135 -7.32 -4.70 11.16
C ARG A 135 -7.23 -3.24 11.59
N TYR A 136 -6.02 -2.73 11.80
CA TYR A 136 -5.79 -1.35 12.23
C TYR A 136 -6.32 -0.32 11.22
N TYR A 137 -5.92 -0.44 9.95
CA TYR A 137 -6.31 0.57 8.95
C TYR A 137 -7.76 0.45 8.48
N ARG A 138 -8.35 -0.73 8.58
CA ARG A 138 -9.79 -0.96 8.27
C ARG A 138 -10.70 -0.65 9.46
N GLY A 139 -10.13 -0.56 10.69
CA GLY A 139 -10.91 -0.35 11.91
C GLY A 139 -11.88 -1.49 12.18
N ASN A 140 -11.46 -2.73 11.91
CA ASN A 140 -12.28 -3.92 12.01
C ASN A 140 -11.47 -5.03 12.69
N ASP A 141 -12.04 -5.69 13.70
CA ASP A 141 -11.38 -6.73 14.49
C ASP A 141 -11.49 -8.15 13.88
N LEU A 142 -12.19 -8.29 12.75
CA LEU A 142 -12.21 -9.55 12.02
C LEU A 142 -10.80 -9.94 11.54
N PRO A 143 -10.47 -11.22 11.46
CA PRO A 143 -9.20 -11.67 10.89
C PRO A 143 -8.95 -11.01 9.53
N PHE A 144 -7.71 -10.54 9.35
CA PHE A 144 -7.29 -9.79 8.15
C PHE A 144 -8.16 -8.56 7.84
N GLY A 145 -8.81 -7.97 8.86
CA GLY A 145 -9.71 -6.86 8.68
C GLY A 145 -10.90 -7.17 7.76
N GLY A 146 -11.31 -8.45 7.65
CA GLY A 146 -12.37 -8.93 6.78
C GLY A 146 -12.00 -8.97 5.28
N VAL A 147 -10.70 -8.91 4.93
CA VAL A 147 -10.21 -9.13 3.57
C VAL A 147 -10.14 -10.63 3.30
N GLN A 148 -10.59 -11.07 2.13
CA GLN A 148 -10.43 -12.45 1.69
C GLN A 148 -8.98 -12.73 1.32
N LEU A 149 -8.42 -13.87 1.75
CA LEU A 149 -7.09 -14.31 1.36
C LEU A 149 -7.18 -15.41 0.30
N LEU A 150 -6.34 -15.28 -0.74
CA LEU A 150 -5.98 -16.35 -1.65
C LEU A 150 -4.49 -16.66 -1.45
N MET A 151 -4.20 -17.74 -0.77
CA MET A 151 -2.86 -18.24 -0.49
C MET A 151 -2.50 -19.30 -1.52
N ILE A 152 -1.43 -19.09 -2.29
CA ILE A 152 -0.99 -20.00 -3.37
C ILE A 152 0.40 -20.52 -3.03
N GLY A 153 0.59 -21.85 -3.07
CA GLY A 153 1.91 -22.42 -2.80
C GLY A 153 1.91 -23.93 -2.74
N ASP A 154 3.08 -24.49 -2.45
CA ASP A 154 3.32 -25.90 -2.24
C ASP A 154 4.22 -26.08 -1.01
N LEU A 155 3.69 -26.61 0.08
CA LEU A 155 4.41 -26.77 1.36
C LEU A 155 5.60 -27.72 1.29
N HIS A 156 5.62 -28.62 0.30
CA HIS A 156 6.74 -29.53 0.06
C HIS A 156 7.87 -28.89 -0.75
N GLN A 157 7.69 -27.62 -1.18
CA GLN A 157 8.76 -26.83 -1.76
C GLN A 157 9.59 -26.17 -0.66
N LEU A 158 10.13 -24.97 -0.92
CA LEU A 158 11.04 -24.31 0.01
C LEU A 158 10.30 -23.75 1.23
N PRO A 159 10.79 -24.04 2.44
CA PRO A 159 10.23 -23.48 3.68
C PRO A 159 10.59 -22.01 3.87
N PRO A 160 9.94 -21.32 4.80
CA PRO A 160 10.31 -19.98 5.21
C PRO A 160 11.73 -19.98 5.82
N ILE A 161 12.47 -18.90 5.58
CA ILE A 161 13.79 -18.72 6.18
C ILE A 161 13.62 -18.00 7.52
N ALA A 162 14.03 -18.64 8.60
CA ALA A 162 14.14 -18.05 9.92
C ALA A 162 15.56 -18.27 10.45
N LYS A 163 16.23 -17.20 10.89
CA LYS A 163 17.51 -17.32 11.60
C LYS A 163 17.28 -17.97 12.96
N LYS A 164 18.28 -18.61 13.50
CA LYS A 164 18.17 -19.31 14.77
C LYS A 164 17.71 -18.37 15.88
N GLU A 165 18.30 -17.18 15.96
CA GLU A 165 17.97 -16.17 16.97
C GLU A 165 16.52 -15.65 16.81
N GLU A 166 16.05 -15.52 15.58
CA GLU A 166 14.66 -15.12 15.29
C GLU A 166 13.68 -16.22 15.69
N TRP A 167 14.02 -17.49 15.38
CA TRP A 167 13.17 -18.61 15.74
C TRP A 167 13.14 -18.86 17.25
N ASP A 168 14.24 -18.68 17.96
CA ASP A 168 14.31 -18.79 19.42
C ASP A 168 13.37 -17.79 20.12
N LEU A 169 13.13 -16.64 19.52
CA LEU A 169 12.14 -15.68 19.97
C LEU A 169 10.70 -16.10 19.58
N LEU A 170 10.48 -16.51 18.32
CA LEU A 170 9.16 -16.77 17.75
C LEU A 170 8.52 -18.07 18.24
N ARG A 171 9.29 -19.09 18.60
CA ARG A 171 8.79 -20.39 19.10
C ARG A 171 7.95 -20.29 20.38
N ASN A 172 8.06 -19.17 21.12
CA ASN A 172 7.21 -18.90 22.27
C ASN A 172 5.77 -18.52 21.88
N TYR A 173 5.55 -18.13 20.62
CA TYR A 173 4.28 -17.64 20.10
C TYR A 173 3.69 -18.55 19.01
N TYR A 174 4.54 -19.26 18.28
CA TYR A 174 4.14 -20.08 17.13
C TYR A 174 4.63 -21.50 17.25
N ARG A 175 3.76 -22.47 16.87
CA ARG A 175 4.11 -23.90 16.89
C ARG A 175 5.12 -24.29 15.81
N SER A 176 5.11 -23.58 14.68
CA SER A 176 6.05 -23.76 13.57
C SER A 176 6.28 -22.44 12.86
N VAL A 177 7.32 -22.39 12.01
CA VAL A 177 7.63 -21.21 11.20
C VAL A 177 6.62 -20.95 10.08
N TYR A 178 5.85 -21.95 9.69
CA TYR A 178 4.97 -21.93 8.53
C TYR A 178 3.74 -21.07 8.75
N PHE A 179 3.23 -20.50 7.64
CA PHE A 179 2.08 -19.60 7.62
C PHE A 179 0.84 -20.16 8.33
N PHE A 180 0.62 -21.48 8.27
CA PHE A 180 -0.55 -22.12 8.89
C PHE A 180 -0.49 -22.13 10.42
N SER A 181 0.64 -21.80 11.02
CA SER A 181 0.77 -21.56 12.47
C SER A 181 0.41 -20.11 12.89
N SER A 182 0.01 -19.25 11.96
CA SER A 182 -0.43 -17.89 12.24
C SER A 182 -1.65 -17.87 13.16
N GLY A 183 -1.60 -17.04 14.21
CA GLY A 183 -2.74 -16.84 15.12
C GLY A 183 -3.93 -16.18 14.43
N ALA A 184 -3.72 -15.34 13.43
CA ALA A 184 -4.77 -14.74 12.64
C ALA A 184 -5.49 -15.79 11.77
N LEU A 185 -4.72 -16.67 11.12
CA LEU A 185 -5.29 -17.74 10.31
C LEU A 185 -6.07 -18.74 11.16
N ALA A 186 -5.60 -19.05 12.37
CA ALA A 186 -6.30 -19.93 13.31
C ALA A 186 -7.66 -19.38 13.77
N ARG A 187 -7.83 -18.04 13.76
CA ARG A 187 -9.11 -17.37 14.06
C ARG A 187 -10.01 -17.22 12.84
N SER A 188 -9.55 -17.61 11.67
CA SER A 188 -10.31 -17.56 10.42
C SER A 188 -10.54 -18.95 9.86
N SER A 189 -11.67 -19.16 9.19
CA SER A 189 -11.86 -20.36 8.38
C SER A 189 -11.18 -20.19 7.03
N PHE A 190 -10.54 -21.26 6.55
CA PHE A 190 -10.06 -21.33 5.18
C PHE A 190 -10.33 -22.74 4.63
N ILE A 191 -10.39 -22.83 3.31
CA ILE A 191 -10.48 -24.11 2.59
C ILE A 191 -9.20 -24.34 1.81
N SER A 192 -8.90 -25.60 1.52
CA SER A 192 -7.77 -25.96 0.69
C SER A 192 -8.25 -26.70 -0.56
N ILE A 193 -7.72 -26.28 -1.72
CA ILE A 193 -7.93 -26.98 -2.98
C ILE A 193 -6.58 -27.39 -3.52
N GLU A 194 -6.37 -28.70 -3.74
CA GLU A 194 -5.16 -29.23 -4.33
C GLU A 194 -5.36 -29.47 -5.82
N LEU A 195 -4.49 -28.83 -6.64
CA LEU A 195 -4.44 -29.06 -8.08
C LEU A 195 -3.65 -30.33 -8.38
N ASN A 196 -4.31 -31.33 -8.97
CA ASN A 196 -3.72 -32.66 -9.21
C ASN A 196 -3.13 -32.82 -10.60
N TYR A 197 -3.60 -32.05 -11.60
CA TYR A 197 -3.14 -32.19 -12.98
C TYR A 197 -1.81 -31.47 -13.20
N ILE A 198 -0.80 -32.21 -13.67
CA ILE A 198 0.56 -31.70 -13.92
C ILE A 198 0.72 -31.41 -15.41
N TYR A 199 1.02 -30.16 -15.74
CA TYR A 199 1.24 -29.71 -17.13
C TYR A 199 2.71 -29.69 -17.53
N ARG A 200 3.66 -29.67 -16.57
CA ARG A 200 5.09 -29.48 -16.81
C ARG A 200 5.79 -30.74 -17.26
N GLN A 201 5.54 -31.87 -16.61
CA GLN A 201 6.15 -33.17 -16.88
C GLN A 201 5.20 -34.04 -17.68
N THR A 202 5.75 -34.79 -18.63
CA THR A 202 5.00 -35.76 -19.44
C THR A 202 5.43 -37.22 -19.19
N ASP A 203 6.59 -37.41 -18.53
CA ASP A 203 7.13 -38.69 -18.16
C ASP A 203 6.44 -39.23 -16.90
N GLN A 204 5.54 -40.19 -17.06
CA GLN A 204 4.75 -40.77 -15.97
C GLN A 204 5.61 -41.43 -14.89
N LYS A 205 6.75 -42.05 -15.26
CA LYS A 205 7.69 -42.66 -14.31
C LYS A 205 8.33 -41.57 -13.44
N PHE A 206 8.75 -40.48 -14.05
CA PHE A 206 9.35 -39.36 -13.34
C PHE A 206 8.32 -38.65 -12.44
N ILE A 207 7.09 -38.47 -12.91
CA ILE A 207 5.98 -37.92 -12.09
C ILE A 207 5.75 -38.81 -10.85
N THR A 208 5.76 -40.10 -10.97
CA THR A 208 5.59 -41.05 -9.85
C THR A 208 6.72 -40.88 -8.84
N ILE A 209 7.97 -40.85 -9.29
CA ILE A 209 9.14 -40.64 -8.43
C ILE A 209 9.06 -39.29 -7.71
N LEU A 210 8.71 -38.22 -8.42
CA LEU A 210 8.55 -36.89 -7.82
C LEU A 210 7.44 -36.83 -6.76
N ASN A 211 6.35 -37.57 -6.98
CA ASN A 211 5.25 -37.68 -6.01
C ASN A 211 5.70 -38.43 -4.76
N GLN A 212 6.37 -39.55 -4.90
CA GLN A 212 6.91 -40.31 -3.78
C GLN A 212 7.93 -39.48 -2.98
N LEU A 213 8.80 -38.71 -3.68
CA LEU A 213 9.78 -37.86 -3.05
C LEU A 213 9.10 -36.70 -2.27
N ARG A 214 8.07 -36.09 -2.86
CA ARG A 214 7.27 -35.04 -2.21
C ARG A 214 6.61 -35.55 -0.94
N GLU A 215 6.05 -36.76 -0.96
CA GLU A 215 5.37 -37.39 0.17
C GLU A 215 6.33 -38.10 1.15
N ASN A 216 7.63 -38.01 0.91
CA ASN A 216 8.69 -38.72 1.65
C ASN A 216 8.40 -40.23 1.77
N ARG A 217 7.92 -40.85 0.69
CA ARG A 217 7.59 -42.30 0.57
C ARG A 217 8.34 -42.93 -0.57
N LEU A 218 9.59 -42.53 -0.79
CA LEU A 218 10.40 -43.02 -1.88
C LEU A 218 10.69 -44.52 -1.65
N ASP A 219 10.17 -45.38 -2.53
CA ASP A 219 10.42 -46.81 -2.48
C ASP A 219 11.82 -47.17 -3.00
N ALA A 220 12.27 -48.39 -2.72
CA ALA A 220 13.60 -48.88 -3.11
C ALA A 220 13.79 -48.88 -4.63
N GLN A 221 12.74 -49.10 -5.41
CA GLN A 221 12.78 -49.15 -6.86
C GLN A 221 12.98 -47.72 -7.40
N SER A 222 12.20 -46.79 -6.96
CA SER A 222 12.31 -45.36 -7.36
C SER A 222 13.62 -44.75 -6.94
N LEU A 223 14.13 -45.09 -5.75
CA LEU A 223 15.46 -44.66 -5.27
C LEU A 223 16.56 -45.23 -6.17
N SER A 224 16.48 -46.50 -6.54
CA SER A 224 17.43 -47.16 -7.46
C SER A 224 17.41 -46.47 -8.82
N GLU A 225 16.21 -46.16 -9.36
CA GLU A 225 16.10 -45.45 -10.66
C GLU A 225 16.70 -44.04 -10.62
N LEU A 226 16.48 -43.29 -9.54
CA LEU A 226 17.12 -41.98 -9.34
C LEU A 226 18.65 -42.15 -9.26
N ASN A 227 19.16 -43.10 -8.49
CA ASN A 227 20.56 -43.30 -8.29
C ASN A 227 21.30 -43.87 -9.54
N LYS A 228 20.57 -44.43 -10.51
CA LYS A 228 21.13 -44.71 -11.84
C LYS A 228 21.58 -43.44 -12.57
N ARG A 229 21.07 -42.30 -12.19
CA ARG A 229 21.44 -41.00 -12.75
C ARG A 229 22.69 -40.39 -12.08
N TYR A 230 23.25 -41.04 -11.06
CA TYR A 230 24.47 -40.60 -10.39
C TYR A 230 25.70 -40.91 -11.28
N ILE A 231 26.45 -39.85 -11.55
CA ILE A 231 27.72 -39.95 -12.29
C ILE A 231 28.78 -39.12 -11.53
N LYS A 232 29.72 -39.83 -10.90
CA LYS A 232 30.76 -39.20 -10.08
C LYS A 232 31.64 -38.28 -10.96
N GLY A 233 31.81 -37.03 -10.54
CA GLY A 233 32.70 -36.09 -11.21
C GLY A 233 32.28 -35.70 -12.63
N TYR A 234 30.98 -35.84 -12.95
CA TYR A 234 30.49 -35.47 -14.27
C TYR A 234 30.75 -34.01 -14.60
N VAL A 235 31.48 -33.79 -15.68
CA VAL A 235 31.70 -32.46 -16.26
C VAL A 235 31.01 -32.42 -17.61
N PRO A 236 29.94 -31.60 -17.77
CA PRO A 236 29.26 -31.53 -19.06
C PRO A 236 30.20 -31.03 -20.16
N VAL A 237 30.14 -31.67 -21.29
CA VAL A 237 30.79 -31.15 -22.52
C VAL A 237 30.09 -29.85 -22.90
N SER A 238 30.84 -28.87 -23.38
CA SER A 238 30.26 -27.65 -23.90
C SER A 238 29.19 -28.00 -24.93
N ASP A 239 28.03 -27.34 -24.91
CA ASP A 239 26.89 -27.45 -25.82
C ASP A 239 25.82 -28.49 -25.46
N GLN A 240 25.98 -29.27 -24.38
CA GLN A 240 24.94 -30.18 -23.91
C GLN A 240 23.77 -29.50 -23.16
N GLY A 241 23.90 -28.23 -22.74
CA GLY A 241 22.86 -27.44 -22.08
C GLY A 241 22.52 -27.87 -20.65
N TYR A 242 23.48 -28.49 -19.94
CA TYR A 242 23.30 -28.79 -18.50
C TYR A 242 23.51 -27.54 -17.66
N ILE A 243 22.66 -27.37 -16.62
CA ILE A 243 22.81 -26.35 -15.57
C ILE A 243 23.02 -27.03 -14.21
N SER A 244 23.98 -26.57 -13.42
CA SER A 244 24.24 -27.09 -12.09
C SER A 244 23.34 -26.36 -11.06
N LEU A 245 22.57 -27.12 -10.29
CA LEU A 245 21.74 -26.60 -9.22
C LEU A 245 22.49 -26.69 -7.88
N THR A 246 22.83 -25.55 -7.30
CA THR A 246 23.59 -25.46 -6.04
C THR A 246 22.75 -24.89 -4.91
N THR A 247 23.18 -25.08 -3.67
CA THR A 247 22.51 -24.55 -2.47
C THR A 247 22.94 -23.12 -2.15
N HIS A 248 24.14 -22.67 -2.57
CA HIS A 248 24.72 -21.38 -2.19
C HIS A 248 24.96 -20.47 -3.39
N ASN A 249 24.64 -19.17 -3.22
CA ASN A 249 24.84 -18.16 -4.27
C ASN A 249 26.32 -18.00 -4.66
N THR A 250 27.22 -18.00 -3.66
CA THR A 250 28.67 -17.87 -3.90
C THR A 250 29.23 -18.98 -4.78
N SER A 251 28.76 -20.22 -4.59
CA SER A 251 29.18 -21.37 -5.41
C SER A 251 28.69 -21.22 -6.86
N ALA A 252 27.43 -20.78 -7.04
CA ALA A 252 26.88 -20.57 -8.38
C ALA A 252 27.60 -19.43 -9.11
N GLU A 253 27.86 -18.32 -8.45
CA GLU A 253 28.55 -17.16 -9.01
C GLU A 253 30.01 -17.48 -9.36
N SER A 254 30.73 -18.17 -8.47
CA SER A 254 32.11 -18.61 -8.70
C SER A 254 32.21 -19.54 -9.90
N MET A 255 31.30 -20.51 -10.02
CA MET A 255 31.28 -21.43 -11.18
C MET A 255 30.98 -20.68 -12.49
N ASN A 256 29.99 -19.80 -12.49
CA ASN A 256 29.67 -19.02 -13.68
C ASN A 256 30.80 -18.10 -14.10
N HIS A 257 31.48 -17.45 -13.16
CA HIS A 257 32.64 -16.60 -13.44
C HIS A 257 33.83 -17.37 -13.98
N SER A 258 34.20 -18.47 -13.31
CA SER A 258 35.30 -19.34 -13.77
C SER A 258 35.07 -19.88 -15.17
N ARG A 259 33.86 -20.35 -15.49
CA ARG A 259 33.51 -20.82 -16.83
C ARG A 259 33.52 -19.71 -17.86
N LEU A 260 33.09 -18.50 -17.54
CA LEU A 260 33.15 -17.36 -18.47
C LEU A 260 34.57 -16.95 -18.74
N GLN A 261 35.46 -16.95 -17.74
CA GLN A 261 36.87 -16.64 -17.92
C GLN A 261 37.58 -17.67 -18.79
N GLY A 262 37.22 -18.93 -18.70
CA GLY A 262 37.76 -20.02 -19.50
C GLY A 262 37.40 -19.97 -21.00
N ILE A 263 36.50 -19.05 -21.40
CA ILE A 263 36.20 -18.86 -22.84
C ILE A 263 37.12 -17.79 -23.41
N GLU A 264 37.80 -18.12 -24.49
CA GLU A 264 38.60 -17.19 -25.26
C GLU A 264 37.71 -16.17 -25.99
N GLY A 265 38.22 -14.94 -26.18
CA GLY A 265 37.52 -13.90 -26.92
C GLY A 265 37.15 -12.67 -26.12
N LYS A 266 36.51 -11.73 -26.80
CA LYS A 266 36.16 -10.42 -26.26
C LYS A 266 35.04 -10.58 -25.23
N GLU A 267 35.18 -9.93 -24.08
CA GLU A 267 34.12 -9.80 -23.09
C GLU A 267 33.29 -8.55 -23.38
N TYR A 268 31.96 -8.70 -23.36
CA TYR A 268 30.99 -7.65 -23.59
C TYR A 268 30.31 -7.28 -22.27
N PHE A 269 30.16 -5.98 -22.02
CA PHE A 269 29.53 -5.42 -20.85
C PHE A 269 28.27 -4.69 -21.31
N LEU A 270 27.13 -5.22 -20.98
CA LEU A 270 25.81 -4.68 -21.37
C LEU A 270 25.08 -4.19 -20.13
N ALA A 271 25.02 -2.86 -19.98
CA ALA A 271 24.36 -2.23 -18.86
C ALA A 271 22.84 -2.18 -19.07
N ALA A 272 22.08 -2.38 -18.01
CA ALA A 272 20.65 -2.20 -18.01
C ALA A 272 20.28 -0.72 -18.10
N GLU A 273 19.23 -0.40 -18.83
CA GLU A 273 18.59 0.92 -18.80
C GLU A 273 17.50 0.93 -17.73
N ILE A 274 17.70 1.72 -16.66
CA ILE A 274 16.77 1.80 -15.53
C ILE A 274 16.14 3.18 -15.52
N LYS A 275 14.80 3.23 -15.58
CA LYS A 275 14.02 4.46 -15.49
C LYS A 275 13.03 4.39 -14.33
N GLY A 276 12.91 5.47 -13.56
CA GLY A 276 12.01 5.55 -12.42
C GLY A 276 12.48 4.74 -11.20
N GLU A 277 11.52 4.26 -10.39
CA GLU A 277 11.80 3.54 -9.15
C GLU A 277 11.93 2.04 -9.41
N PHE A 278 13.14 1.48 -9.31
CA PHE A 278 13.38 0.05 -9.36
C PHE A 278 14.45 -0.34 -8.31
N GLN A 279 14.07 -1.13 -7.32
CA GLN A 279 14.99 -1.52 -6.24
C GLN A 279 15.99 -2.57 -6.73
N LYS A 280 17.28 -2.42 -6.36
CA LYS A 280 18.36 -3.36 -6.75
C LYS A 280 18.07 -4.83 -6.40
N ASN A 281 17.47 -5.06 -5.23
CA ASN A 281 17.12 -6.41 -4.77
C ASN A 281 15.97 -7.07 -5.57
N SER A 282 15.31 -6.30 -6.42
CA SER A 282 14.19 -6.74 -7.27
C SER A 282 14.55 -6.75 -8.76
N TYR A 283 15.82 -6.60 -9.12
CA TYR A 283 16.23 -6.64 -10.52
C TYR A 283 15.95 -8.01 -11.13
N PRO A 284 15.20 -8.08 -12.25
CA PRO A 284 14.84 -9.32 -12.91
C PRO A 284 15.99 -9.95 -13.69
N ALA A 285 16.99 -9.14 -14.03
CA ALA A 285 18.22 -9.53 -14.71
C ALA A 285 19.42 -8.79 -14.10
N PRO A 286 20.68 -9.20 -14.37
CA PRO A 286 21.85 -8.46 -13.92
C PRO A 286 21.84 -7.00 -14.41
N GLU A 287 22.19 -6.06 -13.53
CA GLU A 287 22.37 -4.63 -13.87
C GLU A 287 23.48 -4.47 -14.94
N GLU A 288 24.56 -5.19 -14.77
CA GLU A 288 25.64 -5.32 -15.75
C GLU A 288 25.73 -6.77 -16.20
N LEU A 289 25.39 -7.04 -17.43
CA LEU A 289 25.42 -8.37 -18.01
C LEU A 289 26.76 -8.56 -18.71
N ARG A 290 27.63 -9.45 -18.17
CA ARG A 290 28.96 -9.77 -18.69
C ARG A 290 28.87 -11.06 -19.47
N LEU A 291 29.17 -11.00 -20.75
CA LEU A 291 29.02 -12.11 -21.69
C LEU A 291 30.21 -12.23 -22.63
N LYS A 292 30.44 -13.44 -23.11
CA LYS A 292 31.33 -13.72 -24.25
C LYS A 292 30.59 -14.55 -25.28
N GLU A 293 30.95 -14.46 -26.53
CA GLU A 293 30.51 -15.42 -27.55
C GLU A 293 30.95 -16.83 -27.14
N GLY A 294 30.08 -17.81 -27.26
CA GLY A 294 30.29 -19.15 -26.73
C GLY A 294 29.80 -19.37 -25.29
N ALA A 295 29.39 -18.31 -24.58
CA ALA A 295 28.88 -18.45 -23.22
C ALA A 295 27.52 -19.15 -23.17
N GLN A 296 27.33 -19.99 -22.13
CA GLN A 296 26.06 -20.61 -21.83
C GLN A 296 25.18 -19.66 -21.03
N VAL A 297 24.01 -19.40 -21.56
CA VAL A 297 23.02 -18.50 -20.95
C VAL A 297 21.66 -19.18 -20.79
N MET A 298 20.83 -18.63 -19.93
CA MET A 298 19.42 -18.98 -19.82
C MET A 298 18.52 -17.76 -20.06
N PHE A 299 17.36 -18.01 -20.62
CA PHE A 299 16.32 -17.03 -20.78
C PHE A 299 15.60 -16.78 -19.43
N LEU A 300 15.35 -15.52 -19.13
CA LEU A 300 14.70 -15.07 -17.86
C LEU A 300 13.20 -14.78 -18.02
N ARG A 301 12.68 -15.01 -19.21
CA ARG A 301 11.28 -14.70 -19.55
C ARG A 301 10.78 -15.69 -20.61
N ASN A 302 9.46 -15.85 -20.69
CA ASN A 302 8.85 -16.54 -21.83
C ASN A 302 8.81 -15.59 -23.03
N ASP A 303 9.01 -16.15 -24.20
CA ASP A 303 8.84 -15.46 -25.46
C ASP A 303 7.37 -15.06 -25.63
N THR A 304 7.14 -13.78 -25.90
CA THR A 304 5.82 -13.21 -26.15
C THR A 304 5.47 -13.14 -27.63
N SER A 305 6.41 -13.49 -28.50
CA SER A 305 6.17 -13.55 -29.94
C SER A 305 5.22 -14.69 -30.33
N ALA A 306 4.67 -14.63 -31.55
CA ALA A 306 3.82 -15.69 -32.06
C ALA A 306 4.55 -17.05 -32.17
N GLU A 307 5.86 -17.01 -32.37
CA GLU A 307 6.71 -18.18 -32.58
C GLU A 307 7.02 -18.95 -31.29
N LYS A 308 6.95 -18.31 -30.10
CA LYS A 308 7.24 -18.90 -28.78
C LYS A 308 8.55 -19.70 -28.77
N SER A 309 9.61 -19.12 -29.32
CA SER A 309 10.89 -19.78 -29.56
C SER A 309 11.62 -20.18 -28.29
N TYR A 310 11.34 -19.50 -27.16
CA TYR A 310 11.97 -19.78 -25.86
C TYR A 310 11.00 -19.60 -24.68
N PHE A 311 11.35 -20.21 -23.55
CA PHE A 311 10.62 -20.09 -22.28
C PHE A 311 11.60 -19.78 -21.14
N ASN A 312 11.07 -19.30 -20.04
CA ASN A 312 11.85 -18.98 -18.84
C ASN A 312 12.57 -20.23 -18.28
N GLY A 313 13.90 -20.17 -18.28
CA GLY A 313 14.76 -21.29 -17.90
C GLY A 313 15.36 -22.08 -19.09
N LYS A 314 14.94 -21.80 -20.33
CA LYS A 314 15.55 -22.45 -21.51
C LYS A 314 17.03 -22.07 -21.62
N ILE A 315 17.89 -23.03 -21.82
CA ILE A 315 19.35 -22.87 -21.95
C ILE A 315 19.73 -22.71 -23.41
N GLY A 316 20.72 -21.86 -23.67
CA GLY A 316 21.29 -21.70 -24.99
C GLY A 316 22.75 -21.25 -24.91
N LYS A 317 23.43 -21.30 -26.05
CA LYS A 317 24.81 -20.84 -26.24
C LYS A 317 24.82 -19.60 -27.12
N ILE A 318 25.51 -18.57 -26.70
CA ILE A 318 25.65 -17.34 -27.47
C ILE A 318 26.54 -17.61 -28.72
N THR A 319 26.03 -17.22 -29.88
CA THR A 319 26.78 -17.30 -31.15
C THR A 319 27.29 -15.95 -31.63
N LYS A 320 26.59 -14.85 -31.30
CA LYS A 320 26.98 -13.49 -31.66
C LYS A 320 26.41 -12.48 -30.66
N ILE A 321 27.19 -11.45 -30.35
CA ILE A 321 26.78 -10.35 -29.45
C ILE A 321 26.94 -9.02 -30.19
N THR A 322 25.86 -8.23 -30.18
CA THR A 322 25.87 -6.81 -30.58
C THR A 322 25.23 -5.96 -29.48
N ALA A 323 25.24 -4.65 -29.63
CA ALA A 323 24.57 -3.75 -28.67
C ALA A 323 23.06 -3.86 -28.73
N GLU A 324 22.49 -4.28 -29.83
CA GLU A 324 21.04 -4.27 -30.10
C GLU A 324 20.43 -5.67 -30.03
N GLU A 325 21.18 -6.70 -30.38
CA GLU A 325 20.70 -8.09 -30.42
C GLU A 325 21.78 -9.09 -29.96
N ILE A 326 21.34 -10.17 -29.34
CA ILE A 326 22.17 -11.32 -29.02
C ILE A 326 21.62 -12.55 -29.75
N LYS A 327 22.47 -13.28 -30.49
CA LYS A 327 22.06 -14.51 -31.14
C LYS A 327 22.40 -15.71 -30.28
N VAL A 328 21.41 -16.56 -30.03
CA VAL A 328 21.51 -17.72 -29.15
C VAL A 328 21.04 -18.97 -29.89
N ILE A 329 21.80 -20.02 -29.82
CA ILE A 329 21.42 -21.35 -30.30
C ILE A 329 21.14 -22.25 -29.12
N CYS A 330 20.00 -22.96 -29.14
CA CYS A 330 19.63 -23.89 -28.10
C CYS A 330 20.07 -25.33 -28.42
N PRO A 331 20.41 -26.13 -27.40
CA PRO A 331 20.76 -27.55 -27.61
C PRO A 331 19.69 -28.30 -28.40
N GLY A 332 20.08 -29.09 -29.39
CA GLY A 332 19.16 -29.85 -30.24
C GLY A 332 18.38 -29.04 -31.28
N SER A 333 18.65 -27.75 -31.43
CA SER A 333 18.06 -26.88 -32.46
C SER A 333 19.16 -26.39 -33.41
N SER A 334 18.86 -26.39 -34.70
CA SER A 334 19.69 -25.70 -35.70
C SER A 334 19.28 -24.24 -35.89
N GLN A 335 18.16 -23.84 -35.33
CA GLN A 335 17.61 -22.49 -35.47
C GLN A 335 18.22 -21.53 -34.44
N THR A 336 18.76 -20.43 -34.90
CA THR A 336 19.27 -19.34 -34.05
C THR A 336 18.14 -18.45 -33.61
N ILE A 337 18.05 -18.17 -32.32
CA ILE A 337 17.10 -17.26 -31.72
C ILE A 337 17.75 -15.88 -31.59
N THR A 338 17.13 -14.85 -32.18
CA THR A 338 17.52 -13.46 -31.98
C THR A 338 16.85 -12.93 -30.73
N VAL A 339 17.65 -12.43 -29.79
CA VAL A 339 17.21 -11.94 -28.48
C VAL A 339 17.42 -10.44 -28.44
N GLU A 340 16.35 -9.70 -28.20
CA GLU A 340 16.37 -8.26 -28.00
C GLU A 340 16.20 -7.88 -26.52
N PRO A 341 16.61 -6.66 -26.10
CA PRO A 341 16.34 -6.17 -24.76
C PRO A 341 14.82 -6.07 -24.51
N VAL A 342 14.38 -6.56 -23.36
CA VAL A 342 12.99 -6.51 -22.94
C VAL A 342 12.82 -5.56 -21.76
N VAL A 343 11.61 -5.03 -21.61
CA VAL A 343 11.27 -4.16 -20.48
C VAL A 343 10.52 -4.95 -19.43
N TRP A 344 10.98 -4.85 -18.18
CA TRP A 344 10.21 -5.24 -16.98
C TRP A 344 9.70 -3.98 -16.30
N GLU A 345 8.49 -4.05 -15.84
CA GLU A 345 7.83 -2.94 -15.16
C GLU A 345 7.73 -3.21 -13.67
N ASN A 346 8.08 -2.19 -12.89
CA ASN A 346 7.80 -2.15 -11.46
C ASN A 346 6.48 -1.41 -11.28
N ILE A 347 5.50 -2.12 -10.74
CA ILE A 347 4.15 -1.58 -10.54
C ILE A 347 3.95 -1.08 -9.11
N ARG A 348 3.07 -0.11 -8.99
CA ARG A 348 2.48 0.32 -7.72
C ARG A 348 0.97 0.28 -7.85
N TYR A 349 0.31 -0.27 -6.85
CA TYR A 349 -1.15 -0.18 -6.81
C TYR A 349 -1.57 1.23 -6.43
N SER A 350 -2.44 1.82 -7.23
CA SER A 350 -3.12 3.08 -6.96
C SER A 350 -4.64 2.87 -6.96
N LEU A 351 -5.37 3.81 -6.41
CA LEU A 351 -6.82 3.74 -6.42
C LEU A 351 -7.36 4.82 -7.37
N ASN A 352 -8.03 4.41 -8.41
CA ASN A 352 -8.74 5.32 -9.30
C ASN A 352 -9.85 6.01 -8.52
N LYS A 353 -9.72 7.31 -8.33
CA LYS A 353 -10.66 8.10 -7.53
C LYS A 353 -12.07 8.19 -8.14
N LYS A 354 -12.27 7.84 -9.40
CA LYS A 354 -13.57 7.87 -10.08
C LYS A 354 -14.29 6.53 -9.99
N THR A 355 -13.57 5.43 -10.15
CA THR A 355 -14.14 4.08 -10.21
C THR A 355 -13.97 3.29 -8.92
N MET A 356 -13.05 3.74 -8.01
CA MET A 356 -12.59 3.01 -6.82
C MET A 356 -12.08 1.60 -7.11
N LYS A 357 -11.71 1.34 -8.34
CA LYS A 357 -10.95 0.14 -8.70
C LYS A 357 -9.47 0.39 -8.45
N LEU A 358 -8.79 -0.65 -8.00
CA LEU A 358 -7.34 -0.64 -7.93
C LEU A 358 -6.79 -0.73 -9.35
N GLU A 359 -5.85 0.16 -9.66
CA GLU A 359 -5.13 0.22 -10.93
C GLU A 359 -3.64 0.01 -10.66
N GLU A 360 -2.94 -0.48 -11.66
CA GLU A 360 -1.51 -0.71 -11.60
C GLU A 360 -0.80 0.44 -12.31
N ASP A 361 -0.05 1.26 -11.55
CA ASP A 361 0.77 2.33 -12.09
C ASP A 361 2.21 1.83 -12.27
N VAL A 362 2.75 1.99 -13.45
CA VAL A 362 4.15 1.70 -13.71
C VAL A 362 5.01 2.81 -13.12
N ILE A 363 5.74 2.51 -12.05
CA ILE A 363 6.61 3.47 -11.34
C ILE A 363 8.08 3.36 -11.76
N GLY A 364 8.45 2.26 -12.39
CA GLY A 364 9.81 2.05 -12.86
C GLY A 364 9.86 1.05 -14.00
N ARG A 365 10.88 1.19 -14.84
CA ARG A 365 11.16 0.28 -15.95
C ARG A 365 12.61 -0.15 -15.91
N PHE A 366 12.84 -1.43 -16.10
CA PHE A 366 14.16 -2.04 -16.19
C PHE A 366 14.26 -2.70 -17.57
N LYS A 367 15.12 -2.16 -18.45
CA LYS A 367 15.33 -2.69 -19.80
C LYS A 367 16.69 -3.37 -19.86
N GLN A 368 16.70 -4.66 -20.21
CA GLN A 368 17.91 -5.45 -20.36
C GLN A 368 17.61 -6.65 -21.25
N PHE A 369 18.64 -7.31 -21.78
CA PHE A 369 18.49 -8.60 -22.40
C PHE A 369 17.95 -9.61 -21.38
N PRO A 370 16.94 -10.43 -21.72
CA PRO A 370 16.35 -11.41 -20.81
C PRO A 370 17.25 -12.67 -20.68
N LEU A 371 18.51 -12.45 -20.39
CA LEU A 371 19.54 -13.47 -20.34
C LEU A 371 20.37 -13.36 -19.05
N LYS A 372 20.89 -14.48 -18.58
CA LYS A 372 21.97 -14.53 -17.57
C LYS A 372 22.84 -15.75 -17.82
N LEU A 373 24.07 -15.71 -17.29
CA LEU A 373 24.95 -16.88 -17.29
C LEU A 373 24.29 -18.07 -16.59
N ALA A 374 24.42 -19.25 -17.13
CA ALA A 374 23.65 -20.42 -16.74
C ALA A 374 24.42 -21.73 -16.70
N TRP A 375 25.68 -21.71 -16.31
CA TRP A 375 26.36 -22.97 -15.94
C TRP A 375 25.94 -23.43 -14.55
N SER A 376 25.63 -22.48 -13.66
CA SER A 376 25.13 -22.77 -12.33
C SER A 376 24.10 -21.75 -11.83
N ILE A 377 23.14 -22.20 -11.03
CA ILE A 377 22.11 -21.40 -10.35
C ILE A 377 21.78 -22.04 -9.00
N THR A 378 21.33 -21.25 -8.02
CA THR A 378 20.84 -21.84 -6.77
C THR A 378 19.46 -22.44 -6.91
N ILE A 379 19.19 -23.49 -6.11
CA ILE A 379 17.87 -24.16 -6.05
C ILE A 379 16.76 -23.11 -5.77
N HIS A 380 17.00 -22.17 -4.84
CA HIS A 380 16.04 -21.10 -4.55
C HIS A 380 15.72 -20.22 -5.76
N LYS A 381 16.76 -19.78 -6.50
CA LYS A 381 16.58 -18.95 -7.70
C LYS A 381 16.05 -19.76 -8.90
N SER A 382 16.08 -21.09 -8.85
CA SER A 382 15.49 -21.95 -9.87
C SER A 382 13.98 -22.15 -9.70
N GLN A 383 13.39 -21.69 -8.59
CA GLN A 383 11.96 -21.78 -8.34
C GLN A 383 11.16 -21.08 -9.45
N GLY A 384 10.12 -21.69 -9.94
CA GLY A 384 9.35 -21.21 -11.09
C GLY A 384 9.98 -21.52 -12.47
N LEU A 385 11.26 -21.85 -12.55
CA LEU A 385 11.95 -22.19 -13.82
C LEU A 385 11.73 -23.64 -14.23
N THR A 386 12.03 -23.94 -15.49
CA THR A 386 11.98 -25.30 -16.05
C THR A 386 13.22 -25.54 -16.90
N PHE A 387 13.90 -26.64 -16.65
CA PHE A 387 15.10 -27.05 -17.37
C PHE A 387 14.88 -28.35 -18.13
N GLU A 388 15.54 -28.46 -19.26
CA GLU A 388 15.59 -29.74 -20.00
C GLU A 388 16.64 -30.68 -19.39
N LYS A 389 17.77 -30.09 -18.93
CA LYS A 389 18.86 -30.86 -18.33
C LYS A 389 19.44 -30.15 -17.13
N ALA A 390 19.64 -30.88 -16.01
CA ALA A 390 20.24 -30.32 -14.80
C ALA A 390 21.16 -31.32 -14.10
N ILE A 391 22.23 -30.77 -13.47
CA ILE A 391 23.11 -31.48 -12.56
C ILE A 391 22.72 -31.08 -11.14
N ILE A 392 22.41 -32.05 -10.31
CA ILE A 392 21.87 -31.82 -8.96
C ILE A 392 22.80 -32.46 -7.94
N ASP A 393 23.25 -31.65 -6.97
CA ASP A 393 23.96 -32.16 -5.80
C ASP A 393 22.92 -32.45 -4.69
N ALA A 394 22.57 -33.74 -4.56
CA ALA A 394 21.56 -34.16 -3.60
C ALA A 394 22.10 -34.22 -2.16
N GLU A 395 23.41 -34.42 -1.96
CA GLU A 395 24.03 -34.45 -0.63
C GLU A 395 24.15 -33.08 -0.01
N ALA A 396 24.32 -32.04 -0.84
CA ALA A 396 24.33 -30.64 -0.38
C ALA A 396 22.94 -30.09 0.01
N ALA A 397 21.88 -30.84 -0.25
CA ALA A 397 20.50 -30.45 0.10
C ALA A 397 20.20 -30.81 1.57
N PHE A 398 20.25 -29.85 2.46
CA PHE A 398 20.11 -30.02 3.92
C PHE A 398 18.77 -29.49 4.48
N VAL A 399 17.91 -28.91 3.65
CA VAL A 399 16.61 -28.41 4.07
C VAL A 399 15.50 -29.20 3.39
N HIS A 400 14.38 -29.41 4.12
CA HIS A 400 13.18 -30.03 3.57
C HIS A 400 12.78 -29.38 2.23
N GLY A 401 12.39 -30.21 1.27
CA GLY A 401 11.92 -29.77 -0.04
C GLY A 401 13.00 -29.40 -1.08
N GLN A 402 14.26 -29.16 -0.69
CA GLN A 402 15.30 -28.75 -1.67
C GLN A 402 15.51 -29.76 -2.78
N THR A 403 15.63 -31.05 -2.44
CA THR A 403 15.82 -32.13 -3.43
C THR A 403 14.61 -32.24 -4.36
N TYR A 404 13.40 -32.17 -3.79
CA TYR A 404 12.17 -32.17 -4.59
C TYR A 404 12.09 -30.95 -5.52
N VAL A 405 12.39 -29.75 -5.01
CA VAL A 405 12.41 -28.53 -5.83
C VAL A 405 13.40 -28.67 -6.98
N ALA A 406 14.62 -29.13 -6.70
CA ALA A 406 15.68 -29.29 -7.72
C ALA A 406 15.25 -30.29 -8.81
N LEU A 407 14.80 -31.47 -8.43
CA LEU A 407 14.36 -32.53 -9.37
C LEU A 407 13.12 -32.07 -10.16
N SER A 408 12.15 -31.43 -9.50
CA SER A 408 10.93 -30.95 -10.16
C SER A 408 11.15 -29.82 -11.16
N ARG A 409 12.36 -29.25 -11.25
CA ARG A 409 12.74 -28.30 -12.32
C ARG A 409 12.92 -28.98 -13.67
N CYS A 410 13.26 -30.25 -13.69
CA CYS A 410 13.46 -30.99 -14.94
C CYS A 410 12.15 -31.46 -15.55
N LYS A 411 12.09 -31.54 -16.89
CA LYS A 411 10.94 -32.06 -17.63
C LYS A 411 10.87 -33.57 -17.59
N THR A 412 12.02 -34.24 -17.67
CA THR A 412 12.15 -35.70 -17.76
C THR A 412 13.25 -36.21 -16.85
N LEU A 413 13.18 -37.49 -16.48
CA LEU A 413 14.24 -38.14 -15.70
C LEU A 413 15.56 -38.20 -16.45
N ASP A 414 15.54 -38.37 -17.78
CA ASP A 414 16.74 -38.42 -18.61
C ASP A 414 17.54 -37.12 -18.62
N GLY A 415 16.89 -35.99 -18.36
CA GLY A 415 17.56 -34.69 -18.20
C GLY A 415 18.29 -34.52 -16.87
N VAL A 416 18.11 -35.42 -15.90
CA VAL A 416 18.71 -35.32 -14.56
C VAL A 416 20.06 -36.05 -14.52
N ILE A 417 21.07 -35.40 -13.96
CA ILE A 417 22.33 -36.02 -13.49
C ILE A 417 22.48 -35.69 -12.02
N LEU A 418 22.81 -36.70 -11.22
CA LEU A 418 23.13 -36.51 -9.80
C LEU A 418 24.65 -36.46 -9.65
N SER A 419 25.19 -35.44 -9.01
CA SER A 419 26.61 -35.35 -8.65
C SER A 419 26.95 -36.11 -7.36
N SER A 420 25.95 -36.39 -6.55
CA SER A 420 25.99 -37.21 -5.33
C SER A 420 24.76 -38.11 -5.27
N PRO A 421 24.86 -39.36 -4.73
CA PRO A 421 23.72 -40.25 -4.64
C PRO A 421 22.69 -39.74 -3.61
N ILE A 422 21.41 -40.06 -3.87
CA ILE A 422 20.35 -39.77 -2.88
C ILE A 422 20.38 -40.88 -1.83
N SER A 423 20.51 -40.51 -0.56
CA SER A 423 20.45 -41.42 0.58
C SER A 423 18.99 -41.60 1.06
N PRO A 424 18.60 -42.88 1.42
CA PRO A 424 17.28 -43.13 2.01
C PRO A 424 17.01 -42.35 3.31
N ARG A 425 18.08 -41.98 4.03
CA ARG A 425 18.02 -41.21 5.30
C ARG A 425 18.14 -39.71 5.09
N GLY A 426 18.34 -39.24 3.86
CA GLY A 426 18.75 -37.86 3.55
C GLY A 426 17.63 -36.89 3.21
N ILE A 427 16.35 -37.27 3.34
CA ILE A 427 15.25 -36.36 3.03
C ILE A 427 14.60 -35.91 4.36
N PRO A 428 14.96 -34.72 4.87
CA PRO A 428 14.35 -34.22 6.11
C PRO A 428 12.85 -34.03 5.90
N THR A 429 12.03 -34.54 6.78
CA THR A 429 10.57 -34.32 6.80
C THR A 429 10.25 -33.42 7.96
N ASP A 430 9.44 -32.40 7.74
CA ASP A 430 8.91 -31.56 8.80
C ASP A 430 7.56 -32.11 9.28
N ARG A 431 7.50 -32.51 10.56
CA ARG A 431 6.29 -33.09 11.15
C ARG A 431 5.10 -32.10 11.07
N ALA A 432 5.35 -30.79 11.20
CA ALA A 432 4.30 -29.80 11.12
C ALA A 432 3.60 -29.79 9.75
N ILE A 433 4.36 -30.03 8.67
CA ILE A 433 3.80 -30.15 7.32
C ILE A 433 2.96 -31.42 7.20
N SER A 434 3.48 -32.55 7.70
CA SER A 434 2.74 -33.82 7.64
C SER A 434 1.41 -33.78 8.40
N ASP A 435 1.41 -33.17 9.60
CA ASP A 435 0.21 -33.02 10.41
C ASP A 435 -0.80 -32.08 9.71
N PHE A 436 -0.30 -31.02 9.05
CA PHE A 436 -1.15 -30.10 8.32
C PHE A 436 -1.73 -30.72 7.05
N ASP A 437 -0.95 -31.49 6.29
CA ASP A 437 -1.42 -32.22 5.11
C ASP A 437 -2.52 -33.24 5.49
N GLN A 438 -2.37 -33.93 6.63
CA GLN A 438 -3.39 -34.82 7.12
C GLN A 438 -4.68 -34.04 7.43
N TYR A 439 -4.58 -32.92 8.13
CA TYR A 439 -5.72 -32.04 8.40
C TYR A 439 -6.44 -31.63 7.11
N LEU A 440 -5.69 -31.27 6.04
CA LEU A 440 -6.28 -30.88 4.76
C LEU A 440 -7.01 -32.05 4.07
N LYS A 441 -6.46 -33.25 4.16
CA LYS A 441 -7.08 -34.49 3.59
C LYS A 441 -8.37 -34.89 4.31
N GLU A 442 -8.44 -34.63 5.61
CA GLU A 442 -9.63 -34.90 6.43
C GLU A 442 -10.74 -33.84 6.21
N ASN A 443 -10.39 -32.67 5.67
CA ASN A 443 -11.32 -31.55 5.43
C ASN A 443 -11.33 -31.12 3.95
N PRO A 444 -11.75 -32.02 3.01
CA PRO A 444 -11.75 -31.65 1.59
C PRO A 444 -12.86 -30.65 1.29
N PRO A 445 -12.65 -29.74 0.36
CA PRO A 445 -13.69 -28.81 -0.10
C PRO A 445 -14.78 -29.62 -0.83
N SER A 446 -16.04 -29.41 -0.46
CA SER A 446 -17.19 -30.02 -1.13
C SER A 446 -18.00 -28.96 -1.89
N SER A 447 -18.73 -29.36 -2.92
CA SER A 447 -19.70 -28.51 -3.61
C SER A 447 -20.80 -28.01 -2.66
N GLU A 448 -21.18 -28.82 -1.67
CA GLU A 448 -22.14 -28.42 -0.63
C GLU A 448 -21.59 -27.28 0.23
N TYR A 449 -20.30 -27.35 0.60
CA TYR A 449 -19.67 -26.29 1.36
C TYR A 449 -19.57 -25.00 0.54
N LEU A 450 -19.34 -25.09 -0.78
CA LEU A 450 -19.38 -23.91 -1.66
C LEU A 450 -20.76 -23.23 -1.62
N GLU A 451 -21.84 -24.01 -1.75
CA GLU A 451 -23.20 -23.44 -1.72
C GLU A 451 -23.54 -22.83 -0.35
N GLN A 452 -23.13 -23.47 0.73
CA GLN A 452 -23.25 -22.90 2.08
C GLN A 452 -22.45 -21.60 2.23
N ALA A 453 -21.22 -21.57 1.71
CA ALA A 453 -20.36 -20.39 1.75
C ALA A 453 -20.92 -19.24 0.92
N LYS A 454 -21.50 -19.52 -0.27
CA LYS A 454 -22.22 -18.53 -1.09
C LYS A 454 -23.42 -17.97 -0.34
N THR A 455 -24.22 -18.86 0.22
CA THR A 455 -25.43 -18.47 0.99
C THR A 455 -25.04 -17.58 2.17
N SER A 456 -24.06 -18.01 2.98
CA SER A 456 -23.55 -17.22 4.11
C SER A 456 -22.96 -15.88 3.67
N PHE A 457 -22.26 -15.83 2.57
CA PHE A 457 -21.71 -14.59 2.02
C PHE A 457 -22.83 -13.62 1.66
N GLN A 458 -23.85 -14.07 0.94
CA GLN A 458 -24.98 -13.23 0.54
C GLN A 458 -25.80 -12.75 1.73
N GLN A 459 -26.04 -13.65 2.70
CA GLN A 459 -26.72 -13.30 3.97
C GLN A 459 -25.97 -12.20 4.73
N ASN A 460 -24.64 -12.31 4.83
CA ASN A 460 -23.81 -11.30 5.50
C ASN A 460 -23.84 -9.97 4.77
N LEU A 461 -23.81 -9.94 3.42
CA LEU A 461 -23.96 -8.71 2.65
C LEU A 461 -25.29 -8.00 2.97
N LEU A 462 -26.37 -8.75 3.05
CA LEU A 462 -27.69 -8.21 3.37
C LEU A 462 -27.78 -7.72 4.82
N LEU A 463 -27.24 -8.45 5.79
CA LEU A 463 -27.21 -8.02 7.18
C LEU A 463 -26.36 -6.76 7.36
N ASP A 464 -25.21 -6.68 6.66
CA ASP A 464 -24.37 -5.48 6.64
C ASP A 464 -25.09 -4.29 6.00
N CYS A 465 -25.91 -4.51 4.94
CA CYS A 465 -26.68 -3.46 4.30
C CYS A 465 -27.58 -2.74 5.28
N PHE A 466 -28.28 -3.48 6.15
CA PHE A 466 -29.24 -2.95 7.13
C PHE A 466 -28.61 -2.74 8.52
N ASP A 467 -27.29 -2.84 8.66
CA ASP A 467 -26.61 -2.47 9.89
C ASP A 467 -26.28 -0.96 9.91
N PHE A 468 -27.04 -0.19 10.67
CA PHE A 468 -26.90 1.26 10.78
C PHE A 468 -26.09 1.70 12.00
N LYS A 469 -25.42 0.78 12.69
CA LYS A 469 -24.66 1.06 13.92
C LYS A 469 -23.59 2.15 13.72
N GLN A 470 -22.91 2.16 12.57
CA GLN A 470 -21.90 3.19 12.27
C GLN A 470 -22.53 4.58 12.11
N ILE A 471 -23.69 4.69 11.44
CA ILE A 471 -24.44 5.94 11.33
C ILE A 471 -24.81 6.45 12.72
N LYS A 472 -25.37 5.57 13.57
CA LYS A 472 -25.73 5.89 14.96
C LYS A 472 -24.53 6.38 15.78
N ASN A 473 -23.39 5.72 15.65
CA ASN A 473 -22.15 6.08 16.34
C ASN A 473 -21.59 7.44 15.89
N HIS A 474 -21.58 7.72 14.58
CA HIS A 474 -21.14 9.02 14.07
C HIS A 474 -22.04 10.14 14.51
N LEU A 475 -23.36 9.92 14.43
CA LEU A 475 -24.36 10.89 14.87
C LEU A 475 -24.24 11.18 16.37
N SER A 476 -24.17 10.13 17.22
CA SER A 476 -23.98 10.27 18.66
C SER A 476 -22.70 11.01 19.04
N ARG A 477 -21.62 10.74 18.31
CA ARG A 477 -20.33 11.43 18.52
C ARG A 477 -20.43 12.92 18.22
N LEU A 478 -21.08 13.29 17.10
CA LEU A 478 -21.28 14.69 16.74
C LEU A 478 -22.15 15.44 17.74
N VAL A 479 -23.27 14.84 18.17
CA VAL A 479 -24.13 15.41 19.20
C VAL A 479 -23.36 15.63 20.50
N ARG A 480 -22.58 14.65 20.95
CA ARG A 480 -21.76 14.77 22.17
C ARG A 480 -20.72 15.88 22.03
N GLN A 481 -20.01 15.95 20.90
CA GLN A 481 -19.02 17.02 20.67
C GLN A 481 -19.63 18.41 20.70
N LEU A 482 -20.86 18.59 20.19
CA LEU A 482 -21.58 19.85 20.26
C LEU A 482 -22.02 20.18 21.69
N LEU A 483 -22.54 19.19 22.45
CA LEU A 483 -22.95 19.35 23.86
C LEU A 483 -21.76 19.70 24.77
N ASP A 484 -20.64 19.01 24.65
CA ASP A 484 -19.43 19.23 25.47
C ASP A 484 -18.89 20.67 25.34
N HIS A 485 -19.11 21.30 24.18
CA HIS A 485 -18.57 22.63 23.88
C HIS A 485 -19.65 23.74 23.95
N GLN A 486 -20.91 23.42 24.19
CA GLN A 486 -22.03 24.38 24.21
C GLN A 486 -21.81 25.56 25.18
N LYS A 487 -21.17 25.32 26.35
CA LYS A 487 -20.89 26.33 27.37
C LYS A 487 -19.66 27.18 27.13
N THR A 488 -18.70 26.69 26.35
CA THR A 488 -17.37 27.28 26.20
C THR A 488 -17.16 27.95 24.85
N VAL A 489 -17.93 27.55 23.85
CA VAL A 489 -17.79 27.98 22.46
C VAL A 489 -19.16 28.19 21.86
N ARG A 490 -19.38 29.29 21.13
CA ARG A 490 -20.62 29.46 20.38
C ARG A 490 -20.67 28.43 19.25
N CYS A 491 -21.61 27.48 19.34
CA CYS A 491 -21.88 26.47 18.33
C CYS A 491 -23.35 26.54 17.90
N SER A 492 -23.62 26.53 16.61
CA SER A 492 -24.94 26.31 16.03
C SER A 492 -25.14 24.86 15.61
N GLY A 493 -26.37 24.48 15.31
CA GLY A 493 -26.71 23.16 14.76
C GLY A 493 -26.93 22.04 15.77
N LEU A 494 -26.83 22.31 17.09
CA LEU A 494 -27.04 21.30 18.12
C LEU A 494 -28.50 20.80 18.14
N GLU A 495 -29.47 21.69 18.14
CA GLU A 495 -30.90 21.34 18.17
C GLU A 495 -31.31 20.51 16.95
N GLN A 496 -30.83 20.91 15.77
CA GLN A 496 -31.06 20.16 14.53
C GLN A 496 -30.44 18.75 14.59
N MET A 497 -29.21 18.62 15.11
CA MET A 497 -28.55 17.30 15.27
C MET A 497 -29.28 16.43 16.32
N GLN A 498 -29.81 17.02 17.38
CA GLN A 498 -30.63 16.31 18.37
C GLN A 498 -31.94 15.83 17.76
N GLN A 499 -32.63 16.67 16.99
CA GLN A 499 -33.86 16.29 16.28
C GLN A 499 -33.63 15.16 15.30
N ILE A 500 -32.51 15.20 14.52
CA ILE A 500 -32.14 14.10 13.64
C ILE A 500 -31.90 12.80 14.44
N MET A 501 -31.23 12.90 15.59
CA MET A 501 -30.96 11.75 16.45
C MET A 501 -32.23 11.14 17.04
N GLU A 502 -33.16 11.97 17.53
CA GLU A 502 -34.45 11.51 18.08
C GLU A 502 -35.28 10.81 17.02
N ARG A 503 -35.47 11.45 15.86
CA ARG A 503 -36.22 10.85 14.75
C ARG A 503 -35.56 9.56 14.26
N ALA A 504 -34.23 9.55 14.16
CA ALA A 504 -33.49 8.36 13.75
C ALA A 504 -33.59 7.21 14.75
N ASN A 505 -33.63 7.48 16.06
CA ASN A 505 -33.82 6.46 17.08
C ASN A 505 -35.24 5.87 17.02
N LEU A 506 -36.26 6.72 16.94
CA LEU A 506 -37.68 6.31 16.97
C LEU A 506 -38.06 5.57 15.67
N ASP A 507 -37.77 6.16 14.52
CA ASP A 507 -38.35 5.77 13.24
C ASP A 507 -37.39 5.05 12.29
N PHE A 508 -36.13 4.77 12.72
CA PHE A 508 -35.13 4.23 11.79
C PHE A 508 -34.28 3.12 12.38
N PHE A 509 -33.50 3.37 13.43
CA PHE A 509 -32.52 2.41 13.94
C PHE A 509 -33.17 1.15 14.51
N ASP A 510 -34.23 1.31 15.32
CA ASP A 510 -34.97 0.18 15.92
C ASP A 510 -35.67 -0.66 14.85
N ILE A 511 -36.17 -0.02 13.80
CA ILE A 511 -36.78 -0.71 12.65
C ILE A 511 -35.75 -1.48 11.85
N GLY A 512 -34.55 -0.89 11.66
CA GLY A 512 -33.41 -1.56 11.04
C GLY A 512 -33.01 -2.83 11.79
N ASP A 513 -32.94 -2.77 13.12
CA ASP A 513 -32.61 -3.93 13.94
C ASP A 513 -33.73 -5.00 13.96
N LYS A 514 -35.01 -4.58 13.93
CA LYS A 514 -36.13 -5.50 13.74
C LYS A 514 -36.08 -6.19 12.37
N PHE A 515 -35.76 -5.44 11.33
CA PHE A 515 -35.66 -5.98 9.98
C PHE A 515 -34.48 -6.97 9.84
N LYS A 516 -33.32 -6.68 10.42
CA LYS A 516 -32.20 -7.63 10.48
C LYS A 516 -32.62 -8.96 11.14
N ARG A 517 -33.34 -8.90 12.27
CA ARG A 517 -33.86 -10.10 12.93
C ARG A 517 -34.84 -10.87 12.04
N GLN A 518 -35.71 -10.17 11.30
CA GLN A 518 -36.61 -10.81 10.34
C GLN A 518 -35.83 -11.48 9.20
N LEU A 519 -34.81 -10.84 8.65
CA LEU A 519 -33.93 -11.46 7.65
C LEU A 519 -33.23 -12.70 8.20
N GLN A 520 -32.67 -12.65 9.42
CA GLN A 520 -32.06 -13.80 10.08
C GLN A 520 -33.04 -14.98 10.22
N HIS A 521 -34.34 -14.71 10.51
CA HIS A 521 -35.34 -15.75 10.55
C HIS A 521 -35.62 -16.36 9.16
N LEU A 522 -35.68 -15.53 8.11
CA LEU A 522 -35.85 -16.03 6.73
C LEU A 522 -34.64 -16.86 6.28
N PHE A 523 -33.43 -16.49 6.72
CA PHE A 523 -32.18 -17.21 6.41
C PHE A 523 -32.08 -18.59 7.03
N GLN A 524 -32.88 -18.92 8.07
CA GLN A 524 -32.92 -20.26 8.69
C GLN A 524 -33.36 -21.35 7.70
N LYS A 525 -34.06 -20.99 6.63
CA LYS A 525 -34.44 -21.94 5.57
C LYS A 525 -33.26 -22.41 4.72
N GLY A 526 -32.09 -21.76 4.82
CA GLY A 526 -30.89 -22.14 4.11
C GLY A 526 -30.87 -21.83 2.62
N ASN A 527 -31.88 -21.15 2.09
CA ASN A 527 -31.98 -20.81 0.68
C ASN A 527 -30.97 -19.72 0.29
N LEU A 528 -30.50 -19.73 -0.97
CA LEU A 528 -29.64 -18.72 -1.53
C LEU A 528 -30.42 -17.39 -1.70
N PRO A 529 -30.04 -16.29 -1.04
CA PRO A 529 -30.83 -15.06 -1.03
C PRO A 529 -31.15 -14.45 -2.39
N GLU A 530 -30.24 -14.56 -3.37
CA GLU A 530 -30.44 -14.02 -4.73
C GLU A 530 -31.51 -14.73 -5.54
N SER A 531 -31.91 -15.94 -5.14
CA SER A 531 -32.93 -16.77 -5.82
C SER A 531 -34.19 -17.03 -4.98
N ASP A 532 -34.18 -16.67 -3.69
CA ASP A 532 -35.36 -16.87 -2.83
C ASP A 532 -36.38 -15.75 -2.99
N LEU A 533 -37.55 -16.11 -3.58
CA LEU A 533 -38.63 -15.15 -3.87
C LEU A 533 -39.16 -14.44 -2.62
N GLN A 534 -39.22 -15.12 -1.45
CA GLN A 534 -39.70 -14.52 -0.22
C GLN A 534 -38.72 -13.47 0.30
N ILE A 535 -37.43 -13.78 0.22
CA ILE A 535 -36.37 -12.83 0.59
C ILE A 535 -36.38 -11.64 -0.36
N LEU A 536 -36.43 -11.89 -1.70
CA LEU A 536 -36.42 -10.83 -2.71
C LEU A 536 -37.61 -9.89 -2.58
N GLU A 537 -38.83 -10.40 -2.40
CA GLU A 537 -40.04 -9.61 -2.19
C GLU A 537 -39.92 -8.75 -0.91
N ARG A 538 -39.38 -9.32 0.15
CA ARG A 538 -39.20 -8.63 1.42
C ARG A 538 -38.12 -7.54 1.33
N LEU A 539 -37.04 -7.80 0.61
CA LEU A 539 -35.97 -6.81 0.34
C LEU A 539 -36.50 -5.65 -0.49
N ASN A 540 -37.30 -5.91 -1.51
CA ASN A 540 -37.91 -4.87 -2.33
C ASN A 540 -38.76 -3.92 -1.48
N LYS A 541 -39.72 -4.47 -0.69
CA LYS A 541 -40.57 -3.65 0.20
C LYS A 541 -39.73 -2.84 1.20
N ALA A 542 -38.73 -3.45 1.80
CA ALA A 542 -37.88 -2.80 2.78
C ALA A 542 -37.01 -1.71 2.12
N SER A 543 -36.47 -1.97 0.94
CA SER A 543 -35.60 -1.01 0.24
C SER A 543 -36.33 0.30 -0.10
N ILE A 544 -37.57 0.21 -0.55
CA ILE A 544 -38.42 1.38 -0.83
C ILE A 544 -38.63 2.18 0.45
N TRP A 545 -39.07 1.51 1.54
CA TRP A 545 -39.34 2.16 2.82
C TRP A 545 -38.08 2.82 3.41
N PHE A 546 -36.96 2.11 3.48
CA PHE A 546 -35.71 2.65 4.01
C PHE A 546 -35.15 3.77 3.15
N ARG A 547 -35.27 3.73 1.84
CA ARG A 547 -34.89 4.83 0.95
C ARG A 547 -35.62 6.12 1.29
N GLU A 548 -36.96 6.04 1.46
CA GLU A 548 -37.77 7.20 1.82
C GLU A 548 -37.38 7.76 3.18
N LYS A 549 -37.19 6.89 4.16
CA LYS A 549 -36.75 7.29 5.51
C LYS A 549 -35.30 7.85 5.51
N PHE A 550 -34.41 7.32 4.71
CA PHE A 550 -33.09 7.92 4.52
C PHE A 550 -33.16 9.34 3.97
N LYS A 551 -34.05 9.59 3.02
CA LYS A 551 -34.25 10.92 2.45
C LYS A 551 -34.80 11.88 3.51
N GLU A 552 -35.87 11.51 4.17
CA GLU A 552 -36.56 12.33 5.14
C GLU A 552 -35.68 12.68 6.37
N ILE A 553 -35.04 11.68 6.98
CA ILE A 553 -34.31 11.85 8.24
C ILE A 553 -32.90 12.36 8.03
N PHE A 554 -32.19 11.84 7.03
CA PHE A 554 -30.77 12.12 6.88
C PHE A 554 -30.43 13.01 5.69
N THR A 555 -30.90 12.69 4.47
CA THR A 555 -30.40 13.38 3.27
C THR A 555 -30.80 14.86 3.30
N ASP A 556 -32.10 15.13 3.40
CA ASP A 556 -32.62 16.50 3.36
C ASP A 556 -32.21 17.29 4.62
N SER A 557 -32.17 16.64 5.78
CA SER A 557 -31.77 17.29 7.05
C SER A 557 -30.26 17.59 7.10
N LEU A 558 -29.40 16.67 6.64
CA LEU A 558 -27.95 16.87 6.65
C LEU A 558 -27.46 17.82 5.54
N GLU A 559 -28.20 17.95 4.42
CA GLU A 559 -27.87 18.94 3.38
C GLU A 559 -28.11 20.36 3.88
N ASN A 560 -29.16 20.57 4.64
CA ASN A 560 -29.54 21.88 5.18
C ASN A 560 -28.90 22.17 6.56
N LEU A 561 -28.16 21.22 7.12
CA LEU A 561 -27.52 21.39 8.42
C LEU A 561 -26.32 22.34 8.33
N LEU A 562 -26.37 23.38 9.16
CA LEU A 562 -25.28 24.33 9.35
C LEU A 562 -24.73 24.18 10.76
N ILE A 563 -23.49 23.77 10.89
CA ILE A 563 -22.76 23.73 12.16
C ILE A 563 -21.67 24.77 12.12
N GLU A 564 -21.71 25.72 13.04
CA GLU A 564 -20.76 26.81 13.13
C GLU A 564 -20.18 26.92 14.52
N THR A 565 -18.90 27.29 14.57
CA THR A 565 -18.20 27.50 15.82
C THR A 565 -17.07 28.52 15.61
N ASP A 566 -16.81 29.33 16.61
CA ASP A 566 -15.69 30.27 16.66
C ASP A 566 -14.34 29.58 16.97
N ASN A 567 -14.34 28.29 17.32
CA ASN A 567 -13.14 27.51 17.56
C ASN A 567 -12.72 26.74 16.30
N SER A 568 -11.62 27.16 15.68
CA SER A 568 -11.12 26.59 14.42
C SER A 568 -10.75 25.11 14.51
N ILE A 569 -10.26 24.62 15.67
CA ILE A 569 -9.90 23.20 15.87
C ILE A 569 -11.17 22.36 15.96
N LEU A 570 -12.17 22.88 16.69
CA LEU A 570 -13.48 22.22 16.81
C LEU A 570 -14.21 22.20 15.47
N ALA A 571 -14.16 23.29 14.70
CA ALA A 571 -14.73 23.36 13.35
C ALA A 571 -14.21 22.24 12.44
N ILE A 572 -12.89 22.00 12.42
CA ILE A 572 -12.29 20.92 11.64
C ILE A 572 -12.79 19.55 12.09
N LYS A 573 -12.87 19.31 13.42
CA LYS A 573 -13.33 18.03 13.95
C LYS A 573 -14.81 17.75 13.64
N LEU A 574 -15.66 18.79 13.76
CA LEU A 574 -17.09 18.70 13.45
C LEU A 574 -17.32 18.49 11.96
N GLU A 575 -16.58 19.22 11.11
CA GLU A 575 -16.62 19.03 9.66
C GLU A 575 -16.21 17.61 9.26
N ASP A 576 -15.07 17.11 9.74
CA ASP A 576 -14.60 15.75 9.47
C ASP A 576 -15.62 14.71 9.94
N GLY A 577 -16.23 14.90 11.12
CA GLY A 577 -17.28 14.03 11.64
C GLY A 577 -18.55 14.05 10.79
N LEU A 578 -18.98 15.23 10.36
CA LEU A 578 -20.15 15.40 9.49
C LEU A 578 -19.93 14.78 8.10
N GLN A 579 -18.75 14.96 7.53
CA GLN A 579 -18.39 14.31 6.25
C GLN A 579 -18.38 12.78 6.38
N GLN A 580 -17.88 12.23 7.49
CA GLN A 580 -17.95 10.79 7.74
C GLN A 580 -19.40 10.31 7.85
N LEU A 581 -20.26 11.02 8.59
CA LEU A 581 -21.68 10.68 8.68
C LEU A 581 -22.37 10.71 7.31
N LYS A 582 -22.17 11.77 6.52
CA LYS A 582 -22.71 11.89 5.15
C LYS A 582 -22.24 10.78 4.25
N LYS A 583 -20.98 10.39 4.37
CA LYS A 583 -20.39 9.26 3.63
C LYS A 583 -21.08 7.95 3.98
N GLU A 584 -21.22 7.63 5.27
CA GLU A 584 -21.89 6.40 5.71
C GLU A 584 -23.35 6.34 5.26
N VAL A 585 -24.08 7.44 5.41
CA VAL A 585 -25.47 7.58 4.93
C VAL A 585 -25.56 7.29 3.43
N SER A 586 -24.67 7.89 2.63
CA SER A 586 -24.66 7.71 1.18
C SER A 586 -24.32 6.27 0.76
N VAL A 587 -23.38 5.62 1.45
CA VAL A 587 -22.98 4.22 1.19
C VAL A 587 -24.13 3.27 1.49
N LYS A 588 -24.77 3.40 2.66
CA LYS A 588 -25.91 2.57 3.04
C LYS A 588 -27.10 2.80 2.10
N LEU A 589 -27.40 4.05 1.76
CA LEU A 589 -28.46 4.39 0.81
C LEU A 589 -28.22 3.78 -0.58
N ALA A 590 -26.96 3.77 -1.06
CA ALA A 590 -26.64 3.15 -2.34
C ALA A 590 -26.82 1.62 -2.32
N GLY A 591 -26.43 0.98 -1.21
CA GLY A 591 -26.71 -0.45 -1.00
C GLY A 591 -28.20 -0.75 -0.99
N ILE A 592 -28.99 0.01 -0.27
CA ILE A 592 -30.47 -0.17 -0.21
C ILE A 592 -31.10 0.04 -1.59
N LYS A 593 -30.71 1.08 -2.33
CA LYS A 593 -31.21 1.31 -3.70
C LYS A 593 -30.89 0.18 -4.67
N SER A 594 -29.80 -0.55 -4.49
CA SER A 594 -29.48 -1.69 -5.35
C SER A 594 -30.40 -2.88 -5.16
N LEU A 595 -31.20 -2.91 -4.05
CA LEU A 595 -32.12 -4.00 -3.73
C LEU A 595 -33.54 -3.78 -4.29
N GLU A 596 -33.83 -2.63 -4.88
CA GLU A 596 -35.17 -2.29 -5.38
C GLU A 596 -35.64 -3.16 -6.54
N ASN A 597 -34.70 -3.66 -7.37
CA ASN A 597 -35.01 -4.49 -8.55
C ASN A 597 -34.53 -5.93 -8.39
N GLY A 598 -34.31 -6.38 -7.17
CA GLY A 598 -33.74 -7.69 -6.85
C GLY A 598 -32.40 -7.57 -6.16
N PHE A 599 -31.82 -8.70 -5.77
CA PHE A 599 -30.51 -8.76 -5.14
C PHE A 599 -29.50 -9.50 -6.00
N SER A 600 -28.46 -8.78 -6.40
CA SER A 600 -27.24 -9.36 -7.02
C SER A 600 -26.04 -8.95 -6.18
N PRO A 601 -25.24 -9.90 -5.65
CA PRO A 601 -24.06 -9.60 -4.84
C PRO A 601 -23.05 -8.69 -5.55
N SER A 602 -22.82 -8.90 -6.84
CA SER A 602 -21.88 -8.12 -7.67
C SER A 602 -22.38 -6.70 -7.88
N GLU A 603 -23.65 -6.51 -8.22
CA GLU A 603 -24.25 -5.19 -8.39
C GLU A 603 -24.27 -4.40 -7.08
N TYR A 604 -24.69 -5.05 -5.99
CA TYR A 604 -24.67 -4.47 -4.65
C TYR A 604 -23.28 -3.92 -4.28
N GLN A 605 -22.23 -4.74 -4.41
CA GLN A 605 -20.86 -4.33 -4.13
C GLN A 605 -20.37 -3.21 -5.06
N HIS A 606 -20.75 -3.25 -6.34
CA HIS A 606 -20.43 -2.20 -7.30
C HIS A 606 -21.07 -0.85 -6.91
N LYS A 607 -22.36 -0.84 -6.53
CA LYS A 607 -23.06 0.40 -6.11
C LYS A 607 -22.46 0.99 -4.84
N ILE A 608 -22.09 0.14 -3.87
CA ILE A 608 -21.39 0.58 -2.65
C ILE A 608 -20.05 1.22 -2.99
N ARG A 609 -19.24 0.60 -3.85
CA ARG A 609 -17.95 1.15 -4.29
C ARG A 609 -18.13 2.53 -4.92
N LEU A 610 -19.09 2.69 -5.83
CA LEU A 610 -19.40 3.99 -6.45
C LEU A 610 -19.82 5.05 -5.42
N ALA A 611 -20.57 4.69 -4.41
CA ALA A 611 -21.02 5.62 -3.35
C ALA A 611 -19.84 6.07 -2.46
N LEU A 612 -18.86 5.20 -2.20
CA LEU A 612 -17.63 5.55 -1.49
C LEU A 612 -16.82 6.64 -2.21
N VAL A 613 -16.92 6.72 -3.56
CA VAL A 613 -16.23 7.72 -4.40
C VAL A 613 -16.85 9.10 -4.36
N ARG A 614 -18.18 9.15 -4.53
CA ARG A 614 -18.91 10.41 -4.75
C ARG A 614 -18.76 11.41 -3.61
N ASN A 615 -18.44 10.93 -2.41
CA ASN A 615 -18.37 11.73 -1.19
C ASN A 615 -16.98 12.32 -0.88
N THR A 616 -15.98 12.18 -1.73
CA THR A 616 -14.66 12.79 -1.52
C THR A 616 -14.53 14.22 -2.05
N SER A 617 -15.58 14.78 -2.67
CA SER A 617 -15.53 16.09 -3.31
C SER A 617 -16.56 17.05 -2.73
N LYS A 618 -16.07 18.16 -2.24
CA LYS A 618 -16.66 19.46 -1.85
C LYS A 618 -16.75 19.68 -0.34
N ARG A 619 -15.74 20.38 0.19
CA ARG A 619 -15.86 21.16 1.41
C ARG A 619 -16.87 22.30 1.12
N LYS A 620 -18.01 22.30 1.83
CA LYS A 620 -18.89 23.48 1.90
C LYS A 620 -18.46 24.34 3.07
N ASP A 621 -18.44 25.64 2.89
CA ASP A 621 -18.19 26.60 3.97
C ASP A 621 -19.43 26.74 4.89
N PHE A 622 -19.17 26.90 6.16
CA PHE A 622 -20.19 27.10 7.17
C PHE A 622 -20.57 28.58 7.27
N SER A 623 -21.85 28.90 7.48
CA SER A 623 -22.35 30.26 7.58
C SER A 623 -23.24 30.51 8.79
N LEU A 624 -22.99 31.65 9.49
CA LEU A 624 -23.88 32.24 10.52
C LEU A 624 -24.82 33.19 9.81
N ASP A 625 -26.11 32.98 9.93
CA ASP A 625 -27.10 33.98 9.51
C ASP A 625 -28.21 34.09 10.53
N SER A 626 -28.25 35.21 11.28
CA SER A 626 -29.49 35.85 11.72
C SER A 626 -29.30 37.31 12.18
N ASP A 627 -28.08 37.86 12.32
CA ASP A 627 -27.86 39.25 12.75
C ASP A 627 -26.65 39.91 12.00
N VAL A 628 -26.76 40.03 10.71
CA VAL A 628 -25.71 40.66 9.91
C VAL A 628 -26.27 41.85 9.14
N ASP A 629 -25.66 43.04 9.33
CA ASP A 629 -26.07 44.29 8.68
C ASP A 629 -26.09 44.22 7.13
N HIS A 630 -25.36 43.31 6.50
CA HIS A 630 -25.25 43.14 5.03
C HIS A 630 -25.20 41.69 4.56
N PRO A 631 -26.31 40.89 4.66
CA PRO A 631 -26.28 39.44 4.39
C PRO A 631 -25.93 39.07 2.94
N GLN A 632 -26.26 39.94 1.98
CA GLN A 632 -25.91 39.70 0.57
C GLN A 632 -24.38 39.81 0.32
N LEU A 633 -23.71 40.77 0.95
CA LEU A 633 -22.26 40.93 0.88
C LEU A 633 -21.55 39.76 1.56
N VAL A 634 -22.05 39.31 2.72
CA VAL A 634 -21.54 38.12 3.39
C VAL A 634 -21.58 36.91 2.44
N THR A 635 -22.68 36.72 1.71
CA THR A 635 -22.83 35.64 0.75
C THR A 635 -21.84 35.77 -0.42
N GLU A 636 -21.58 36.96 -0.94
CA GLU A 636 -20.61 37.22 -2.00
C GLU A 636 -19.15 37.00 -1.51
N LEU A 637 -18.82 37.48 -0.31
CA LEU A 637 -17.52 37.26 0.32
C LEU A 637 -17.25 35.77 0.61
N LYS A 638 -18.27 35.01 1.00
CA LYS A 638 -18.18 33.55 1.21
C LYS A 638 -17.90 32.82 -0.10
N LYS A 639 -18.63 33.15 -1.18
CA LYS A 639 -18.41 32.57 -2.52
C LYS A 639 -17.01 32.89 -3.03
N TRP A 640 -16.54 34.11 -2.85
CA TRP A 640 -15.20 34.54 -3.21
C TRP A 640 -14.12 33.74 -2.42
N ARG A 641 -14.30 33.62 -1.10
CA ARG A 641 -13.39 32.90 -0.21
C ARG A 641 -13.28 31.41 -0.59
N LEU A 642 -14.40 30.76 -0.91
CA LEU A 642 -14.44 29.38 -1.40
C LEU A 642 -13.66 29.23 -2.71
N LYS A 643 -13.96 30.05 -3.69
CA LYS A 643 -13.29 30.02 -4.99
C LYS A 643 -11.77 30.16 -4.87
N LYS A 644 -11.31 31.06 -3.96
CA LYS A 644 -9.88 31.24 -3.70
C LYS A 644 -9.26 30.06 -2.95
N ALA A 645 -9.98 29.46 -2.03
CA ALA A 645 -9.54 28.28 -1.30
C ALA A 645 -9.34 27.07 -2.22
N ASP A 646 -10.24 26.88 -3.18
CA ASP A 646 -10.14 25.85 -4.20
C ASP A 646 -8.97 26.10 -5.16
N THR A 647 -8.79 27.36 -5.61
CA THR A 647 -7.72 27.73 -6.54
C THR A 647 -6.33 27.59 -5.90
N GLU A 648 -6.18 27.93 -4.61
CA GLU A 648 -4.91 27.89 -3.88
C GLU A 648 -4.69 26.54 -3.12
N ASN A 649 -5.62 25.60 -3.24
CA ASN A 649 -5.64 24.34 -2.48
C ASN A 649 -5.38 24.52 -0.98
N ALA A 650 -5.98 25.54 -0.40
CA ALA A 650 -5.79 25.99 0.98
C ALA A 650 -7.12 26.00 1.75
N PRO A 651 -7.11 25.79 3.08
CA PRO A 651 -8.33 25.91 3.88
C PRO A 651 -8.86 27.36 3.85
N THR A 652 -10.20 27.50 3.83
CA THR A 652 -10.88 28.80 3.74
C THR A 652 -10.49 29.78 4.83
N SER A 653 -10.19 29.30 6.05
CA SER A 653 -9.68 30.10 7.17
C SER A 653 -8.31 30.73 6.89
N ARG A 654 -7.53 30.15 5.99
CA ARG A 654 -6.22 30.69 5.57
C ARG A 654 -6.35 31.76 4.48
N ILE A 655 -7.49 31.78 3.77
CA ILE A 655 -7.82 32.81 2.79
C ILE A 655 -8.29 34.08 3.51
N LEU A 656 -9.32 33.94 4.35
CA LEU A 656 -9.87 35.01 5.21
C LEU A 656 -10.54 34.35 6.40
N GLN A 657 -10.17 34.75 7.62
CA GLN A 657 -10.77 34.23 8.84
C GLN A 657 -12.28 34.53 8.88
N HIS A 658 -13.05 33.65 9.47
CA HIS A 658 -14.52 33.79 9.53
C HIS A 658 -14.95 35.08 10.17
N LYS A 659 -14.39 35.40 11.35
CA LYS A 659 -14.64 36.67 12.06
C LYS A 659 -14.30 37.88 11.20
N ALA A 660 -13.19 37.88 10.50
CA ALA A 660 -12.75 38.96 9.63
C ALA A 660 -13.71 39.17 8.44
N LEU A 661 -14.32 38.11 7.90
CA LEU A 661 -15.28 38.20 6.81
C LEU A 661 -16.54 38.96 7.23
N PHE A 662 -17.06 38.68 8.42
CA PHE A 662 -18.23 39.39 8.96
C PHE A 662 -17.88 40.85 9.32
N GLU A 663 -16.72 41.08 9.89
CA GLU A 663 -16.26 42.43 10.18
C GLU A 663 -16.06 43.28 8.90
N VAL A 664 -15.55 42.67 7.80
CA VAL A 664 -15.51 43.32 6.49
C VAL A 664 -16.91 43.68 5.98
N ALA A 665 -17.87 42.80 6.16
CA ALA A 665 -19.25 43.07 5.78
C ALA A 665 -19.89 44.15 6.65
N ARG A 666 -19.60 44.19 7.95
CA ARG A 666 -20.13 45.19 8.90
C ARG A 666 -19.54 46.56 8.68
N VAL A 667 -18.21 46.64 8.50
CA VAL A 667 -17.46 47.91 8.43
C VAL A 667 -17.49 48.52 7.03
N LEU A 668 -17.68 47.70 5.96
CA LEU A 668 -17.68 48.09 4.56
C LEU A 668 -16.43 48.95 4.20
N PRO A 669 -15.19 48.42 4.34
CA PRO A 669 -13.97 49.18 4.18
C PRO A 669 -13.86 49.81 2.78
N ASN A 670 -13.46 51.09 2.72
CA ASN A 670 -13.29 51.87 1.49
C ASN A 670 -11.86 51.83 0.93
N SER A 671 -10.92 51.52 1.76
CA SER A 671 -9.51 51.53 1.44
C SER A 671 -8.76 50.36 2.05
N ILE A 672 -7.57 50.10 1.54
CA ILE A 672 -6.63 49.13 2.13
C ILE A 672 -6.30 49.48 3.57
N ALA A 673 -6.23 50.79 3.88
CA ALA A 673 -5.99 51.30 5.23
C ALA A 673 -7.12 50.93 6.19
N ASP A 674 -8.38 50.97 5.73
CA ASP A 674 -9.53 50.57 6.54
C ASP A 674 -9.60 49.05 6.71
N LEU A 675 -9.26 48.28 5.66
CA LEU A 675 -9.19 46.85 5.72
C LEU A 675 -8.16 46.36 6.75
N ARG A 676 -7.03 47.08 6.91
CA ARG A 676 -6.00 46.79 7.93
C ARG A 676 -6.47 46.95 9.37
N LYS A 677 -7.46 47.81 9.60
CA LYS A 677 -8.03 48.07 10.95
C LYS A 677 -8.96 46.95 11.41
N ILE A 678 -9.39 46.09 10.47
CA ILE A 678 -10.35 45.04 10.78
C ILE A 678 -9.67 43.86 11.51
N ALA A 679 -10.16 43.55 12.71
CA ALA A 679 -9.65 42.46 13.51
C ALA A 679 -9.74 41.08 12.77
N GLY A 680 -8.61 40.40 12.64
CA GLY A 680 -8.53 39.13 11.93
C GLY A 680 -8.13 39.22 10.44
N VAL A 681 -7.97 40.46 9.90
CA VAL A 681 -7.36 40.65 8.58
C VAL A 681 -5.85 40.88 8.75
N GLY A 682 -5.05 39.82 8.60
CA GLY A 682 -3.60 39.90 8.74
C GLY A 682 -2.92 40.58 7.53
N GLU A 683 -1.73 41.15 7.76
CA GLU A 683 -0.95 41.86 6.74
C GLU A 683 -0.74 41.04 5.45
N LYS A 684 -0.51 39.72 5.57
CA LYS A 684 -0.38 38.83 4.41
C LYS A 684 -1.67 38.72 3.58
N THR A 685 -2.83 38.81 4.24
CA THR A 685 -4.15 38.78 3.58
C THR A 685 -4.38 40.11 2.86
N VAL A 686 -3.99 41.24 3.48
CA VAL A 686 -4.08 42.55 2.86
C VAL A 686 -3.19 42.66 1.62
N GLN A 687 -1.94 42.21 1.72
CA GLN A 687 -0.98 42.27 0.60
C GLN A 687 -1.42 41.40 -0.58
N LYS A 688 -1.88 40.15 -0.32
CA LYS A 688 -2.25 39.23 -1.40
C LYS A 688 -3.64 39.48 -1.96
N ARG A 689 -4.61 39.93 -1.15
CA ARG A 689 -6.03 39.89 -1.49
C ARG A 689 -6.79 41.15 -1.17
N GLY A 690 -6.15 42.18 -0.56
CA GLY A 690 -6.79 43.40 -0.12
C GLY A 690 -7.53 44.15 -1.23
N LEU A 691 -6.91 44.29 -2.40
CA LEU A 691 -7.55 44.94 -3.56
C LEU A 691 -8.79 44.20 -4.07
N GLU A 692 -8.80 42.86 -4.01
CA GLU A 692 -9.96 42.07 -4.43
C GLU A 692 -11.11 42.24 -3.43
N LEU A 693 -10.82 42.24 -2.14
CA LEU A 693 -11.81 42.45 -1.08
C LEU A 693 -12.45 43.85 -1.19
N ILE A 694 -11.65 44.89 -1.37
CA ILE A 694 -12.18 46.24 -1.55
C ILE A 694 -13.06 46.34 -2.80
N ARG A 695 -12.65 45.72 -3.93
CA ARG A 695 -13.47 45.70 -5.15
C ARG A 695 -14.82 45.01 -4.96
N LEU A 696 -14.89 43.95 -4.14
CA LEU A 696 -16.13 43.25 -3.81
C LEU A 696 -17.06 44.13 -2.96
N VAL A 697 -16.49 44.82 -1.95
CA VAL A 697 -17.24 45.76 -1.10
C VAL A 697 -17.73 46.97 -1.91
N ASP A 698 -16.89 47.55 -2.76
CA ASP A 698 -17.27 48.69 -3.64
C ASP A 698 -18.39 48.32 -4.64
N ARG A 699 -18.33 47.12 -5.23
CA ARG A 699 -19.37 46.63 -6.12
C ARG A 699 -20.70 46.47 -5.38
N TYR A 700 -20.66 45.93 -4.17
CA TYR A 700 -21.84 45.80 -3.32
C TYR A 700 -22.43 47.16 -2.93
N ARG A 701 -21.59 48.13 -2.51
CA ARG A 701 -22.02 49.50 -2.17
C ARG A 701 -22.72 50.17 -3.33
N LYS A 702 -22.13 50.12 -4.53
CA LYS A 702 -22.72 50.69 -5.76
C LYS A 702 -24.10 50.04 -6.07
N LYS A 703 -24.22 48.74 -5.86
CA LYS A 703 -25.46 47.98 -6.15
C LYS A 703 -26.57 48.30 -5.13
N GLN A 704 -26.24 48.71 -3.90
CA GLN A 704 -27.16 49.03 -2.84
C GLN A 704 -27.38 50.57 -2.66
N GLY A 705 -26.76 51.41 -3.49
CA GLY A 705 -26.95 52.86 -3.41
C GLY A 705 -26.34 53.50 -2.17
N LEU A 706 -25.43 52.81 -1.48
CA LEU A 706 -24.77 53.31 -0.27
C LEU A 706 -23.66 54.30 -0.68
N GLU A 707 -23.96 55.60 -0.55
CA GLU A 707 -22.96 56.67 -0.81
C GLU A 707 -21.84 56.61 0.25
N LYS A 708 -20.70 57.24 -0.12
CA LYS A 708 -19.50 57.31 0.72
C LYS A 708 -19.77 58.22 1.96
N ASP A 709 -20.35 57.63 3.01
CA ASP A 709 -20.44 58.39 4.28
C ASP A 709 -19.07 58.52 4.92
N LYS A 710 -18.76 59.79 5.26
CA LYS A 710 -17.55 60.15 6.00
C LYS A 710 -17.65 59.56 7.41
N MET A 711 -16.71 58.67 7.76
CA MET A 711 -16.51 58.31 9.16
C MET A 711 -16.24 59.55 10.04
N PRO A 712 -16.71 59.60 11.30
CA PRO A 712 -16.33 60.64 12.25
C PRO A 712 -14.82 60.64 12.44
N GLN A 713 -14.21 61.78 12.21
CA GLN A 713 -12.78 62.01 12.45
C GLN A 713 -12.49 61.95 13.94
N THR A 714 -12.07 60.82 14.46
CA THR A 714 -11.32 60.76 15.71
C THR A 714 -9.86 61.01 15.37
N GLN A 715 -9.36 62.13 15.88
CA GLN A 715 -7.99 62.58 15.68
C GLN A 715 -6.98 61.44 16.03
N LEU A 716 -6.25 60.96 15.07
CA LEU A 716 -5.10 60.10 15.28
C LEU A 716 -3.83 60.87 14.86
N LYS A 717 -3.02 61.22 15.86
CA LYS A 717 -1.63 61.63 15.67
C LYS A 717 -0.90 60.59 14.85
N ILE A 718 -0.26 61.06 13.78
CA ILE A 718 0.66 60.25 12.97
C ILE A 718 1.98 60.17 13.72
N PRO A 719 2.46 58.95 14.09
CA PRO A 719 3.88 58.75 14.32
C PRO A 719 4.50 58.16 13.04
N GLY A 720 5.70 58.66 12.77
CA GLY A 720 6.49 58.31 11.61
C GLY A 720 6.82 56.82 11.45
N PHE A 721 7.36 56.52 10.30
CA PHE A 721 7.95 55.25 9.89
C PHE A 721 8.50 54.43 11.05
N GLU A 722 7.79 53.40 11.51
CA GLU A 722 8.34 52.41 12.42
C GLU A 722 8.55 51.08 11.69
N LYS A 723 9.80 50.64 11.82
CA LYS A 723 10.40 49.37 11.44
C LYS A 723 9.56 48.19 11.95
N LYS A 724 9.60 47.09 11.23
CA LYS A 724 9.02 45.78 11.56
C LYS A 724 9.11 45.50 13.07
N THR A 725 7.96 45.41 13.74
CA THR A 725 7.88 45.04 15.17
C THR A 725 8.39 43.63 15.37
N VAL A 726 9.46 43.51 16.13
CA VAL A 726 10.06 42.25 16.55
C VAL A 726 9.04 41.48 17.39
N PRO A 727 8.74 40.17 17.13
CA PRO A 727 7.84 39.39 17.97
C PRO A 727 8.33 39.40 19.43
N GLU A 728 7.43 39.68 20.35
CA GLU A 728 7.70 39.85 21.77
C GLU A 728 8.48 38.66 22.36
N THR A 729 8.18 37.42 21.90
CA THR A 729 8.89 36.22 22.31
C THR A 729 10.38 36.23 21.96
N LYS A 730 10.75 36.72 20.76
CA LYS A 730 12.14 36.83 20.33
C LYS A 730 12.86 37.94 21.07
N ARG A 731 12.19 39.07 21.26
CA ARG A 731 12.70 40.21 21.99
C ARG A 731 13.06 39.83 23.43
N THR A 732 12.20 39.13 24.13
CA THR A 732 12.44 38.66 25.49
C THR A 732 13.68 37.76 25.59
N SER A 733 13.86 36.79 24.63
CA SER A 733 15.09 35.96 24.60
C SER A 733 16.33 36.82 24.38
N PHE A 734 16.26 37.80 23.51
CA PHE A 734 17.39 38.65 23.20
C PHE A 734 17.76 39.57 24.36
N GLU A 735 16.79 40.16 25.07
CA GLU A 735 17.04 40.96 26.27
C GLU A 735 17.67 40.15 27.40
N MET A 736 17.22 38.89 27.59
CA MET A 736 17.83 37.97 28.54
C MET A 736 19.27 37.61 28.17
N PHE A 737 19.56 37.42 26.87
CA PHE A 737 20.90 37.18 26.40
C PHE A 737 21.78 38.45 26.60
N LYS A 738 21.26 39.63 26.37
CA LYS A 738 21.96 40.90 26.64
C LYS A 738 22.29 41.12 28.11
N SER A 739 21.43 40.60 29.01
CA SER A 739 21.67 40.68 30.44
C SER A 739 22.70 39.64 30.96
N GLY A 740 23.36 38.88 30.05
CA GLY A 740 24.46 37.97 30.37
C GLY A 740 24.07 36.53 30.61
N LEU A 741 22.81 36.15 30.42
CA LEU A 741 22.35 34.75 30.51
C LEU A 741 22.78 33.93 29.31
N THR A 742 23.19 32.69 29.51
CA THR A 742 23.55 31.73 28.46
C THR A 742 22.29 31.18 27.75
N ILE A 743 22.47 30.61 26.55
CA ILE A 743 21.38 29.98 25.80
C ILE A 743 20.66 28.91 26.63
N ALA A 744 21.41 28.08 27.35
CA ALA A 744 20.87 27.03 28.20
C ALA A 744 20.05 27.58 29.38
N GLU A 745 20.53 28.65 30.04
CA GLU A 745 19.82 29.30 31.13
C GLU A 745 18.51 29.97 30.66
N ILE A 746 18.56 30.63 29.48
CA ILE A 746 17.38 31.22 28.88
C ILE A 746 16.35 30.16 28.50
N ALA A 747 16.81 29.04 27.92
CA ALA A 747 15.96 27.91 27.54
C ALA A 747 15.24 27.35 28.79
N LYS A 748 15.99 27.07 29.85
CA LYS A 748 15.46 26.60 31.15
C LYS A 748 14.48 27.58 31.78
N LYS A 749 14.80 28.85 31.81
CA LYS A 749 13.99 29.91 32.46
C LYS A 749 12.70 30.18 31.68
N ARG A 750 12.69 29.97 30.38
CA ARG A 750 11.52 30.21 29.52
C ARG A 750 10.76 28.94 29.12
N GLY A 751 11.20 27.76 29.53
CA GLY A 751 10.57 26.49 29.17
C GLY A 751 10.65 26.15 27.67
N PHE A 752 11.73 26.61 26.99
CA PHE A 752 12.00 26.31 25.58
C PHE A 752 13.21 25.37 25.45
N THR A 753 13.36 24.80 24.24
CA THR A 753 14.60 24.09 23.89
C THR A 753 15.69 25.10 23.50
N GLU A 754 16.95 24.73 23.70
CA GLU A 754 18.10 25.57 23.28
C GLU A 754 18.03 25.94 21.82
N SER A 755 17.66 24.98 20.96
CA SER A 755 17.48 25.22 19.52
C SER A 755 16.41 26.28 19.20
N THR A 756 15.40 26.44 20.05
CA THR A 756 14.40 27.53 19.91
C THR A 756 15.00 28.87 20.28
N ILE A 757 15.80 28.94 21.32
CA ILE A 757 16.50 30.18 21.73
C ILE A 757 17.54 30.57 20.68
N GLU A 758 18.33 29.63 20.17
CA GLU A 758 19.25 29.86 19.03
C GLU A 758 18.50 30.45 17.83
N GLY A 759 17.33 29.89 17.46
CA GLY A 759 16.49 30.45 16.40
C GLY A 759 15.97 31.86 16.68
N HIS A 760 15.72 32.24 17.95
CA HIS A 760 15.36 33.58 18.34
C HIS A 760 16.54 34.54 18.18
N LEU A 761 17.76 34.12 18.52
CA LEU A 761 18.99 34.93 18.43
C LEU A 761 19.46 35.09 16.97
N CYS A 762 19.33 34.04 16.14
CA CYS A 762 19.60 34.12 14.70
C CYS A 762 18.83 35.27 14.00
N PHE A 763 17.59 35.53 14.41
CA PHE A 763 16.79 36.63 13.91
C PHE A 763 17.45 38.01 14.14
N PHE A 764 18.17 38.18 15.27
CA PHE A 764 18.88 39.44 15.56
C PHE A 764 20.26 39.52 14.91
N ILE A 765 20.89 38.37 14.63
CA ILE A 765 22.11 38.28 13.79
C ILE A 765 21.77 38.76 12.37
N GLU A 766 20.68 38.24 11.81
CA GLU A 766 20.20 38.57 10.45
C GLU A 766 19.79 40.04 10.30
N GLN A 767 19.49 40.75 11.41
CA GLN A 767 19.25 42.19 11.45
C GLN A 767 20.48 43.05 11.80
N GLY A 768 21.63 42.44 11.97
CA GLY A 768 22.84 43.15 12.41
C GLY A 768 22.83 43.66 13.85
N ARG A 769 21.88 43.22 14.68
CA ARG A 769 21.68 43.68 16.06
C ARG A 769 22.36 42.81 17.12
N LEU A 770 22.89 41.66 16.70
CA LEU A 770 23.64 40.73 17.53
C LEU A 770 24.88 40.28 16.75
N ASP A 771 26.06 40.50 17.33
CA ASP A 771 27.32 40.00 16.78
C ASP A 771 27.44 38.48 17.02
N VAL A 772 27.57 37.73 15.93
CA VAL A 772 27.70 36.28 15.93
C VAL A 772 28.92 35.80 16.71
N ASN A 773 30.00 36.65 16.80
CA ASN A 773 31.22 36.31 17.54
C ASN A 773 30.98 36.09 19.03
N ARG A 774 29.87 36.59 19.57
CA ARG A 774 29.43 36.33 20.95
C ARG A 774 28.83 34.93 21.18
N LEU A 775 28.47 34.27 20.11
CA LEU A 775 27.77 32.96 20.16
C LEU A 775 28.63 31.85 19.55
N LEU A 776 29.46 32.16 18.55
CA LEU A 776 30.23 31.17 17.81
C LEU A 776 31.65 31.68 17.55
N PRO A 777 32.71 30.92 17.91
CA PRO A 777 34.09 31.27 17.66
C PRO A 777 34.39 31.47 16.18
N LEU A 778 35.29 32.40 15.85
CA LEU A 778 35.69 32.73 14.48
C LEU A 778 36.22 31.54 13.69
N GLU A 779 36.96 30.66 14.35
CA GLU A 779 37.50 29.43 13.74
C GLU A 779 36.38 28.49 13.26
N LYS A 780 35.35 28.28 14.08
CA LYS A 780 34.19 27.49 13.69
C LYS A 780 33.36 28.14 12.58
N GLN A 781 33.23 29.47 12.62
CA GLN A 781 32.55 30.20 11.55
C GLN A 781 33.24 30.04 10.21
N ALA A 782 34.61 30.12 10.20
CA ALA A 782 35.40 29.96 9.00
C ALA A 782 35.27 28.56 8.39
N LEU A 783 35.32 27.49 9.23
CA LEU A 783 35.16 26.12 8.82
C LEU A 783 33.78 25.85 8.22
N ILE A 784 32.71 26.37 8.86
CA ILE A 784 31.32 26.20 8.33
C ILE A 784 31.19 26.94 6.99
N ARG A 785 31.75 28.17 6.86
CA ARG A 785 31.71 28.95 5.61
C ARG A 785 32.47 28.27 4.47
N GLU A 786 33.64 27.70 4.74
CA GLU A 786 34.43 27.00 3.74
C GLU A 786 33.67 25.81 3.19
N LYS A 787 33.10 24.99 4.08
CA LYS A 787 32.27 23.82 3.67
C LYS A 787 30.99 24.24 2.96
N LEU A 788 30.34 25.34 3.38
CA LEU A 788 29.14 25.86 2.69
C LEU A 788 29.46 26.35 1.27
N LYS A 789 30.64 26.87 0.99
CA LYS A 789 31.08 27.25 -0.36
C LYS A 789 31.20 26.04 -1.31
N VAL A 790 31.58 24.89 -0.80
CA VAL A 790 31.72 23.64 -1.58
C VAL A 790 30.35 23.02 -1.89
N ILE A 791 29.34 23.24 -1.04
CA ILE A 791 28.01 22.63 -1.14
C ILE A 791 27.12 23.36 -2.17
N GLY A 792 27.46 24.61 -2.57
CA GLY A 792 26.69 25.39 -3.55
C GLY A 792 25.61 26.27 -2.91
N ASN A 793 25.15 27.32 -3.65
CA ASN A 793 24.27 28.39 -3.14
C ASN A 793 22.98 27.89 -2.48
N GLY A 794 22.93 27.94 -1.17
CA GLY A 794 21.88 28.42 -0.23
C GLY A 794 20.42 27.99 -0.32
N ASN A 795 19.97 27.15 -1.24
CA ASN A 795 18.57 26.74 -1.36
C ASN A 795 18.26 25.34 -0.81
N ASP A 796 19.26 24.63 -0.31
CA ASP A 796 19.07 23.31 0.26
C ASP A 796 18.50 23.35 1.69
N SER A 797 17.73 22.34 2.07
CA SER A 797 17.19 22.27 3.42
C SER A 797 18.31 22.11 4.46
N LEU A 798 18.18 22.74 5.62
CA LEU A 798 19.13 22.66 6.74
C LEU A 798 19.55 21.22 7.11
N SER A 799 18.67 20.22 6.87
CA SER A 799 18.95 18.81 7.10
C SER A 799 19.95 18.22 6.09
N VAL A 800 19.91 18.68 4.84
CA VAL A 800 20.86 18.28 3.80
C VAL A 800 22.23 18.87 4.09
N ILE A 801 22.28 20.16 4.44
CA ILE A 801 23.50 20.86 4.81
C ILE A 801 24.17 20.20 6.03
N LYS A 802 23.40 19.92 7.08
CA LYS A 802 23.91 19.24 8.28
C LYS A 802 24.49 17.86 7.97
N LYS A 803 23.84 17.10 7.10
CA LYS A 803 24.28 15.74 6.71
C LYS A 803 25.62 15.76 5.95
N GLN A 804 25.89 16.81 5.20
CA GLN A 804 27.15 16.99 4.47
C GLN A 804 28.28 17.58 5.33
N LEU A 805 27.92 18.41 6.32
CA LEU A 805 28.87 19.01 7.25
C LEU A 805 29.38 18.02 8.33
N GLY A 806 28.65 16.96 8.61
CA GLY A 806 28.97 15.96 9.62
C GLY A 806 28.47 16.32 11.02
N ASP A 807 28.82 15.49 12.03
CA ASP A 807 28.29 15.62 13.39
C ASP A 807 28.99 16.68 14.24
N ASP A 808 30.12 17.21 13.79
CA ASP A 808 30.92 18.22 14.52
C ASP A 808 30.25 19.58 14.64
N PHE A 809 29.19 19.85 13.87
CA PHE A 809 28.49 21.15 13.86
C PHE A 809 27.01 20.97 14.21
N SER A 810 26.50 21.76 15.16
CA SER A 810 25.08 21.75 15.52
C SER A 810 24.20 22.45 14.48
N TYR A 811 22.90 22.14 14.45
CA TYR A 811 21.93 22.86 13.63
C TYR A 811 21.86 24.37 13.96
N GLY A 812 22.10 24.75 15.23
CA GLY A 812 22.12 26.11 15.68
C GLY A 812 23.32 26.87 15.13
N GLU A 813 24.52 26.27 15.20
CA GLU A 813 25.75 26.84 14.68
C GLU A 813 25.66 27.10 13.16
N ILE A 814 25.11 26.15 12.40
CA ILE A 814 24.90 26.31 10.96
C ILE A 814 23.91 27.45 10.68
N ARG A 815 22.80 27.56 11.43
CA ARG A 815 21.83 28.67 11.30
C ARG A 815 22.43 30.03 11.60
N MET A 816 23.29 30.12 12.59
CA MET A 816 23.98 31.40 12.94
C MET A 816 24.87 31.90 11.81
N VAL A 817 25.62 31.00 11.16
CA VAL A 817 26.47 31.35 10.02
C VAL A 817 25.63 31.74 8.80
N LEU A 818 24.55 31.03 8.52
CA LEU A 818 23.61 31.38 7.43
C LEU A 818 22.92 32.75 7.70
N ALA A 819 22.52 33.04 8.94
CA ALA A 819 21.94 34.31 9.33
C ALA A 819 22.94 35.49 9.14
N LEU A 820 24.22 35.23 9.40
CA LEU A 820 25.27 36.19 9.16
C LEU A 820 25.51 36.44 7.65
N GLN A 821 25.49 35.38 6.84
CA GLN A 821 25.58 35.48 5.39
C GLN A 821 24.43 36.30 4.80
N ASN A 822 23.20 36.03 5.26
CA ASN A 822 22.00 36.77 4.85
C ASN A 822 22.11 38.27 5.21
N TYR A 823 22.70 38.60 6.36
CA TYR A 823 22.95 39.97 6.75
C TYR A 823 24.01 40.67 5.87
N GLN A 824 25.05 39.94 5.44
CA GLN A 824 26.12 40.43 4.60
C GLN A 824 25.72 40.63 3.12
N THR A 825 24.64 39.95 2.69
CA THR A 825 24.09 40.00 1.32
C THR A 825 22.92 41.00 1.18
N GLN A 826 22.40 41.56 2.29
CA GLN A 826 21.44 42.67 2.33
C GLN A 826 22.14 44.02 2.42
#